data_9f145f80730a754632b9989e86ad39e0
#
_entry.id   9f145f80730a754632b9989e86ad39e0
#
_cell.length_a   1.000
_cell.length_b   1.000
_cell.length_c   1.000
_cell.angle_alpha   90.00
_cell.angle_beta   90.00
_cell.angle_gamma   90.00
#
_symmetry.space_group_name_H-M   'P 1'
#
loop_
_entity.id
_entity.type
_entity.pdbx_description
1 polymer ?
#
loop_
_entity_poly.entity_id
_entity_poly.type
_entity_poly.pdbx_seq_one_letter_code
_entity_poly.pdbx_strand_id
1 'polypeptide(L)'
;MPQSCRYKTGLKNDMRTKTNYFPRRAIIVAFWLIVISAARAASQSPNTNDWAPITPAETAMKSPVVEPDADAEAIFWKMKIDDKRDTSVTFDHYVRIKIFTERGREKYAKLDIPFSKRSKIENLAARVIRPDGSVQQVGTSDIFTREIVKTNKITIKAYSLAMPGIDVGSIIEYRYSEKLQNAGADGSQIVFQREIPIQNFSCAIRPWKKRNFWTTPYNMETPIFNEQADGFHTATLTNVPALKEEPFMPPAAEVEKWLVFQYSPSAAPFTQTAIVWNLILTKFAKPSKKIKAKAEELTAGLTTKRERALALHKFVQTSIRRPNTDNSVTSETLREQDIDSLDEVLEKRMGSSIDTDLLFAALAKAAGLDVKVAIGGDKSENFFSRTKYPYANFISFISFAIAVDENRWEFVDPCAAAIPFGMLPWEREGVESLIVGSNGMTWSATTMNSDSQNNANRSGKFTLAADGTIEGEIRMLFTGQESITRKQSLLKKSQAEREEYVKESLKSRLTTAEISNITISGLEDSAQPLIYTLKLRIPNYASKTGKRLFIQPNVFEFGSSAVFSASTRRFPVFFPYPRSESDTISIKLPPELTIDAIDSPPAVRSADASVSDSVSIVFDKAENTIRYTRDFYFGRNRKLLFDSSQYASLKQMFDMFHKTDTHVIAATQK
;
A
#
# COMPACT_ATOMS: atom_id res chain seq x y z
N MET A 1 -11.47 0.45 -6.73
CA MET A 1 -10.82 -0.19 -5.56
C MET A 1 -11.53 0.32 -4.32
N PRO A 2 -11.94 -0.51 -3.36
CA PRO A 2 -12.64 0.00 -2.18
C PRO A 2 -11.66 0.82 -1.34
N GLN A 3 -12.06 2.03 -1.01
CA GLN A 3 -11.36 2.96 -0.14
C GLN A 3 -11.14 2.31 1.24
N SER A 4 -9.88 2.02 1.57
CA SER A 4 -9.52 1.62 2.92
C SER A 4 -9.50 2.86 3.80
N CYS A 5 -10.44 2.98 4.73
CA CYS A 5 -10.34 3.89 5.87
C CYS A 5 -9.02 3.62 6.60
N ARG A 6 -8.03 4.46 6.38
CA ARG A 6 -6.74 4.37 7.07
C ARG A 6 -6.85 5.00 8.44
N TYR A 7 -7.31 4.23 9.42
CA TYR A 7 -7.09 4.58 10.82
C TYR A 7 -5.66 4.22 11.21
N LYS A 8 -4.78 5.21 11.29
CA LYS A 8 -3.38 5.07 11.76
C LYS A 8 -3.25 5.18 13.29
N THR A 9 -4.25 4.81 14.07
CA THR A 9 -4.12 4.78 15.53
C THR A 9 -3.66 3.41 15.99
N GLY A 10 -2.43 3.30 16.48
CA GLY A 10 -1.96 2.18 17.31
C GLY A 10 -1.59 0.87 16.61
N LEU A 11 -1.84 0.68 15.32
CA LEU A 11 -1.54 -0.59 14.63
C LEU A 11 -0.04 -0.88 14.42
N LYS A 12 0.81 0.16 14.40
CA LYS A 12 2.27 -0.01 14.28
C LYS A 12 2.94 -0.53 15.56
N ASN A 13 2.35 -0.32 16.72
CA ASN A 13 2.89 -0.88 17.98
C ASN A 13 2.71 -2.40 18.10
N ASP A 14 1.93 -3.02 17.22
CA ASP A 14 1.65 -4.46 17.28
C ASP A 14 2.78 -5.35 16.77
N MET A 15 3.65 -4.86 15.90
CA MET A 15 4.82 -5.63 15.44
C MET A 15 5.98 -5.63 16.45
N ARG A 16 5.97 -4.72 17.45
CA ARG A 16 7.05 -4.60 18.45
C ARG A 16 6.85 -5.44 19.71
N THR A 17 5.63 -5.84 20.04
CA THR A 17 5.33 -6.52 21.32
C THR A 17 5.13 -8.04 21.20
N LYS A 18 5.30 -8.64 20.02
CA LYS A 18 5.21 -10.10 19.86
C LYS A 18 6.54 -10.84 19.81
N THR A 19 7.62 -10.26 20.30
CA THR A 19 8.89 -10.98 20.56
C THR A 19 8.92 -11.62 21.95
N ASN A 20 7.79 -12.00 22.52
CA ASN A 20 7.77 -12.87 23.71
C ASN A 20 7.74 -14.34 23.26
N TYR A 21 8.83 -14.82 22.69
CA TYR A 21 9.19 -16.23 22.73
C TYR A 21 9.78 -16.53 24.11
N PHE A 22 8.92 -16.76 25.10
CA PHE A 22 9.30 -17.47 26.32
C PHE A 22 8.90 -18.94 26.15
N PRO A 23 9.77 -19.90 26.55
CA PRO A 23 9.47 -21.32 26.45
C PRO A 23 8.27 -21.65 27.36
N ARG A 24 7.22 -22.20 26.73
CA ARG A 24 6.06 -22.70 27.45
C ARG A 24 6.39 -24.04 28.11
N ARG A 25 6.94 -24.02 29.31
CA ARG A 25 6.76 -25.12 30.25
C ARG A 25 6.63 -24.54 31.67
N ALA A 26 5.45 -24.62 32.20
CA ALA A 26 4.92 -24.60 33.53
C ALA A 26 3.76 -23.60 33.67
N ILE A 27 2.61 -24.17 33.76
CA ILE A 27 1.49 -23.96 34.69
C ILE A 27 0.23 -24.48 34.04
N ILE A 28 -0.01 -25.77 34.25
CA ILE A 28 -1.36 -26.37 34.29
C ILE A 28 -1.55 -26.69 35.76
N VAL A 29 -2.48 -26.03 36.43
CA VAL A 29 -3.35 -26.56 37.49
C VAL A 29 -4.33 -25.45 37.92
N ALA A 30 -5.60 -25.87 37.96
CA ALA A 30 -6.71 -25.29 38.72
C ALA A 30 -7.41 -24.05 38.12
N PHE A 31 -8.57 -24.25 37.50
CA PHE A 31 -9.82 -23.76 38.06
C PHE A 31 -11.03 -24.43 37.39
N TRP A 32 -11.64 -25.32 38.12
CA TRP A 32 -13.01 -25.79 37.90
C TRP A 32 -13.94 -25.02 38.82
N LEU A 33 -15.16 -24.71 38.33
CA LEU A 33 -16.35 -24.22 39.02
C LEU A 33 -16.37 -22.74 39.45
N ILE A 34 -17.21 -21.97 38.74
CA ILE A 34 -18.30 -21.17 39.36
C ILE A 34 -19.35 -20.87 38.26
N VAL A 35 -20.43 -21.54 38.36
CA VAL A 35 -21.87 -21.17 38.34
C VAL A 35 -22.28 -19.93 37.55
N ILE A 36 -23.12 -20.23 36.58
CA ILE A 36 -24.07 -19.39 35.86
C ILE A 36 -24.78 -18.40 36.79
N SER A 37 -24.55 -17.12 36.59
CA SER A 37 -25.49 -16.06 36.93
C SER A 37 -25.72 -15.25 35.66
N ALA A 38 -26.82 -15.50 34.97
CA ALA A 38 -27.34 -14.64 33.93
C ALA A 38 -27.73 -13.28 34.53
N ALA A 39 -26.78 -12.39 34.68
CA ALA A 39 -27.09 -10.98 34.83
C ALA A 39 -27.40 -10.45 33.45
N ARG A 40 -28.67 -10.22 33.15
CA ARG A 40 -29.13 -9.33 32.09
C ARG A 40 -28.41 -7.98 32.28
N ALA A 41 -27.37 -7.74 31.54
CA ALA A 41 -26.92 -6.39 31.29
C ALA A 41 -28.05 -5.70 30.52
N ALA A 42 -28.89 -4.97 31.25
CA ALA A 42 -29.76 -3.98 30.65
C ALA A 42 -28.81 -3.03 29.86
N SER A 43 -28.89 -3.07 28.54
CA SER A 43 -28.30 -2.05 27.70
C SER A 43 -28.95 -0.73 28.11
N GLN A 44 -28.23 0.10 28.86
CA GLN A 44 -28.68 1.46 29.11
C GLN A 44 -28.76 2.10 27.74
N SER A 45 -29.97 2.46 27.32
CA SER A 45 -30.16 3.34 26.18
C SER A 45 -29.32 4.58 26.38
N PRO A 46 -28.53 5.02 25.36
CA PRO A 46 -27.72 6.22 25.49
C PRO A 46 -28.57 7.37 25.96
N ASN A 47 -28.09 8.08 26.99
CA ASN A 47 -28.82 9.19 27.58
C ASN A 47 -29.08 10.24 26.47
N THR A 48 -30.32 10.46 26.08
CA THR A 48 -30.70 11.33 24.95
C THR A 48 -30.31 12.81 25.15
N ASN A 49 -29.90 13.22 26.37
CA ASN A 49 -29.57 14.57 26.74
C ASN A 49 -28.12 15.01 26.47
N ASP A 50 -27.26 14.12 25.94
CA ASP A 50 -25.84 14.43 25.72
C ASP A 50 -25.50 15.02 24.33
N TRP A 51 -26.49 15.29 23.49
CA TRP A 51 -26.26 15.91 22.18
C TRP A 51 -26.16 17.43 22.30
N ALA A 52 -25.17 18.03 21.62
CA ALA A 52 -25.08 19.49 21.53
C ALA A 52 -26.34 20.06 20.84
N PRO A 53 -26.86 21.21 21.29
CA PRO A 53 -27.97 21.87 20.63
C PRO A 53 -27.70 22.09 19.15
N ILE A 54 -28.75 21.97 18.33
CA ILE A 54 -28.69 22.29 16.91
C ILE A 54 -29.18 23.74 16.75
N THR A 55 -28.38 24.55 16.08
CA THR A 55 -28.74 25.95 15.87
C THR A 55 -29.60 26.14 14.62
N PRO A 56 -30.46 27.15 14.56
CA PRO A 56 -31.21 27.51 13.35
C PRO A 56 -30.29 27.77 12.14
N ALA A 57 -29.09 28.30 12.36
CA ALA A 57 -28.10 28.52 11.29
C ALA A 57 -27.62 27.22 10.66
N GLU A 58 -27.38 26.18 11.48
CA GLU A 58 -26.94 24.84 10.98
C GLU A 58 -28.04 24.14 10.17
N THR A 59 -29.31 24.26 10.60
CA THR A 59 -30.43 23.70 9.84
C THR A 59 -30.69 24.45 8.54
N ALA A 60 -30.57 25.79 8.55
CA ALA A 60 -30.79 26.65 7.38
C ALA A 60 -29.66 26.64 6.37
N MET A 61 -28.51 26.05 6.70
CA MET A 61 -27.33 26.01 5.81
C MET A 61 -27.63 25.28 4.50
N LYS A 62 -27.50 25.96 3.35
CA LYS A 62 -27.81 25.45 2.02
C LYS A 62 -26.56 25.12 1.18
N SER A 63 -25.40 25.60 1.57
CA SER A 63 -24.13 25.39 0.88
C SER A 63 -22.99 25.17 1.87
N PRO A 64 -21.94 24.44 1.49
CA PRO A 64 -20.73 24.30 2.30
C PRO A 64 -20.05 25.65 2.55
N VAL A 65 -19.36 25.77 3.67
CA VAL A 65 -18.65 26.99 4.09
C VAL A 65 -17.17 26.94 3.69
N VAL A 66 -16.55 25.76 3.82
CA VAL A 66 -15.09 25.59 3.63
C VAL A 66 -14.74 25.36 2.17
N GLU A 67 -15.45 24.43 1.51
CA GLU A 67 -15.24 24.11 0.09
C GLU A 67 -16.60 24.15 -0.64
N PRO A 68 -16.83 25.11 -1.57
CA PRO A 68 -18.15 25.33 -2.18
C PRO A 68 -18.72 24.14 -2.97
N ASP A 69 -17.87 23.23 -3.42
CA ASP A 69 -18.21 22.04 -4.20
C ASP A 69 -18.34 20.75 -3.35
N ALA A 70 -18.30 20.88 -2.02
CA ALA A 70 -18.37 19.72 -1.13
C ALA A 70 -19.77 19.10 -1.12
N ASP A 71 -19.84 17.78 -1.26
CA ASP A 71 -21.10 17.01 -1.17
C ASP A 71 -21.66 16.95 0.26
N ALA A 72 -20.77 17.02 1.26
CA ALA A 72 -21.05 17.09 2.68
C ALA A 72 -19.91 17.81 3.40
N GLU A 73 -20.20 18.43 4.55
CA GLU A 73 -19.20 19.13 5.35
C GLU A 73 -19.44 18.89 6.83
N ALA A 74 -18.38 18.63 7.59
CA ALA A 74 -18.48 18.54 9.03
C ALA A 74 -18.58 19.94 9.64
N ILE A 75 -19.70 20.24 10.31
CA ILE A 75 -19.87 21.47 11.09
C ILE A 75 -18.87 21.49 12.23
N PHE A 76 -18.72 20.32 12.89
CA PHE A 76 -17.62 20.10 13.81
C PHE A 76 -17.17 18.64 13.84
N TRP A 77 -15.89 18.46 14.18
CA TRP A 77 -15.29 17.19 14.52
C TRP A 77 -14.56 17.32 15.85
N LYS A 78 -15.10 16.73 16.90
CA LYS A 78 -14.51 16.80 18.24
C LYS A 78 -13.88 15.45 18.57
N MET A 79 -12.63 15.47 19.01
CA MET A 79 -11.88 14.32 19.50
C MET A 79 -11.33 14.62 20.88
N LYS A 80 -11.61 13.77 21.86
CA LYS A 80 -11.01 13.85 23.20
C LYS A 80 -10.16 12.60 23.43
N ILE A 81 -8.95 12.80 23.93
CA ILE A 81 -8.00 11.73 24.27
C ILE A 81 -7.79 11.75 25.78
N ASP A 82 -8.24 10.72 26.47
CA ASP A 82 -8.06 10.57 27.91
C ASP A 82 -7.04 9.44 28.17
N ASP A 83 -5.81 9.83 28.52
CA ASP A 83 -4.73 8.89 28.75
C ASP A 83 -4.63 8.42 30.20
N LYS A 84 -5.12 7.22 30.45
CA LYS A 84 -4.97 6.49 31.72
C LYS A 84 -3.97 5.36 31.55
N ARG A 85 -2.75 5.66 31.13
CA ARG A 85 -1.70 4.75 30.67
C ARG A 85 -1.54 3.45 31.48
N ASP A 86 -1.82 3.48 32.78
CA ASP A 86 -1.74 2.30 33.65
C ASP A 86 -2.81 1.25 33.32
N THR A 87 -3.91 1.65 32.67
CA THR A 87 -5.04 0.79 32.34
C THR A 87 -5.49 0.87 30.89
N SER A 88 -5.59 2.07 30.31
CA SER A 88 -6.09 2.28 28.95
C SER A 88 -5.92 3.72 28.49
N VAL A 89 -6.06 3.93 27.19
CA VAL A 89 -6.34 5.24 26.58
C VAL A 89 -7.71 5.18 25.91
N THR A 90 -8.48 6.27 26.06
CA THR A 90 -9.79 6.42 25.43
C THR A 90 -9.76 7.57 24.44
N PHE A 91 -10.28 7.32 23.24
CA PHE A 91 -10.50 8.30 22.19
C PHE A 91 -12.02 8.48 22.04
N ASP A 92 -12.54 9.63 22.48
CA ASP A 92 -13.95 9.99 22.32
C ASP A 92 -14.12 10.81 21.05
N HIS A 93 -15.05 10.40 20.21
CA HIS A 93 -15.39 11.07 18.97
C HIS A 93 -16.81 11.60 19.02
N TYR A 94 -16.99 12.86 18.58
CA TYR A 94 -18.29 13.46 18.37
C TYR A 94 -18.28 14.31 17.11
N VAL A 95 -19.11 13.94 16.15
CA VAL A 95 -19.09 14.47 14.80
C VAL A 95 -20.49 14.92 14.38
N ARG A 96 -20.59 16.08 13.74
CA ARG A 96 -21.82 16.63 13.14
C ARG A 96 -21.53 16.98 11.69
N ILE A 97 -22.26 16.39 10.74
CA ILE A 97 -22.07 16.56 9.30
C ILE A 97 -23.35 17.06 8.65
N LYS A 98 -23.28 18.07 7.82
CA LYS A 98 -24.35 18.58 6.95
C LYS A 98 -24.21 17.97 5.56
N ILE A 99 -25.33 17.52 4.98
CA ILE A 99 -25.42 16.91 3.65
C ILE A 99 -25.93 17.95 2.67
N PHE A 100 -25.25 18.13 1.52
CA PHE A 100 -25.60 19.16 0.54
C PHE A 100 -26.06 18.60 -0.80
N THR A 101 -25.66 17.38 -1.18
CA THR A 101 -25.96 16.78 -2.47
C THR A 101 -26.46 15.33 -2.34
N GLU A 102 -27.05 14.81 -3.43
CA GLU A 102 -27.42 13.39 -3.50
C GLU A 102 -26.21 12.45 -3.32
N ARG A 103 -25.03 12.80 -3.87
CA ARG A 103 -23.80 12.02 -3.66
C ARG A 103 -23.43 12.00 -2.18
N GLY A 104 -23.57 13.12 -1.49
CA GLY A 104 -23.39 13.22 -0.05
C GLY A 104 -24.39 12.33 0.70
N ARG A 105 -25.66 12.34 0.33
CA ARG A 105 -26.72 11.49 0.87
C ARG A 105 -26.38 10.01 0.70
N GLU A 106 -26.03 9.58 -0.49
CA GLU A 106 -25.64 8.20 -0.78
C GLU A 106 -24.41 7.74 0.01
N LYS A 107 -23.37 8.59 0.06
CA LYS A 107 -22.14 8.32 0.81
C LYS A 107 -22.39 8.12 2.29
N TYR A 108 -23.27 8.92 2.90
CA TYR A 108 -23.54 8.93 4.33
C TYR A 108 -24.82 8.16 4.73
N ALA A 109 -25.50 7.51 3.79
CA ALA A 109 -26.59 6.58 4.11
C ALA A 109 -26.13 5.41 5.00
N LYS A 110 -24.83 5.14 4.98
CA LYS A 110 -24.17 4.14 5.82
C LYS A 110 -22.85 4.72 6.38
N LEU A 111 -22.67 4.59 7.68
CA LEU A 111 -21.45 4.96 8.38
C LEU A 111 -20.76 3.72 8.93
N ASP A 112 -19.46 3.55 8.67
CA ASP A 112 -18.66 2.48 9.22
C ASP A 112 -17.70 3.01 10.28
N ILE A 113 -17.70 2.42 11.48
CA ILE A 113 -16.78 2.72 12.57
C ILE A 113 -15.87 1.49 12.74
N PRO A 114 -14.63 1.54 12.20
CA PRO A 114 -13.73 0.40 12.27
C PRO A 114 -13.16 0.22 13.68
N PHE A 115 -12.91 -1.03 14.06
CA PHE A 115 -12.26 -1.40 15.30
C PHE A 115 -11.43 -2.68 15.15
N SER A 116 -10.42 -2.83 16.00
CA SER A 116 -9.54 -4.00 16.04
C SER A 116 -9.84 -4.88 17.27
N LYS A 117 -9.19 -6.06 17.34
CA LYS A 117 -9.29 -6.92 18.53
C LYS A 117 -8.75 -6.28 19.83
N ARG A 118 -7.96 -5.21 19.71
CA ARG A 118 -7.36 -4.49 20.85
C ARG A 118 -8.18 -3.29 21.29
N SER A 119 -9.08 -2.82 20.45
CA SER A 119 -9.96 -1.70 20.76
C SER A 119 -11.38 -2.19 21.02
N LYS A 120 -12.05 -1.51 21.93
CA LYS A 120 -13.47 -1.70 22.25
C LYS A 120 -14.19 -0.39 21.93
N ILE A 121 -15.25 -0.47 21.13
CA ILE A 121 -16.12 0.66 20.88
C ILE A 121 -17.23 0.65 21.95
N GLU A 122 -17.37 1.76 22.66
CA GLU A 122 -18.36 2.00 23.70
C GLU A 122 -19.15 3.28 23.38
N ASN A 123 -20.30 3.46 24.00
CA ASN A 123 -21.13 4.68 23.91
C ASN A 123 -21.50 5.09 22.46
N LEU A 124 -21.62 4.10 21.57
CA LEU A 124 -21.97 4.34 20.17
C LEU A 124 -23.42 4.79 20.07
N ALA A 125 -23.62 5.99 19.54
CA ALA A 125 -24.93 6.56 19.26
C ALA A 125 -24.87 7.41 17.98
N ALA A 126 -25.95 7.41 17.22
CA ALA A 126 -26.09 8.25 16.03
C ALA A 126 -27.53 8.70 15.86
N ARG A 127 -27.74 9.84 15.18
CA ARG A 127 -29.04 10.38 14.81
C ARG A 127 -29.01 11.13 13.51
N VAL A 128 -30.14 11.24 12.87
CA VAL A 128 -30.38 12.05 11.69
C VAL A 128 -31.37 13.17 12.06
N ILE A 129 -31.03 14.39 11.72
CA ILE A 129 -31.89 15.55 11.80
C ILE A 129 -32.27 15.92 10.38
N ARG A 130 -33.55 15.81 10.06
CA ARG A 130 -34.06 16.11 8.72
C ARG A 130 -34.19 17.60 8.46
N PRO A 131 -34.38 18.03 7.21
CA PRO A 131 -34.55 19.44 6.86
C PRO A 131 -35.76 20.10 7.55
N ASP A 132 -36.81 19.32 7.88
CA ASP A 132 -37.99 19.76 8.61
C ASP A 132 -37.76 19.90 10.14
N GLY A 133 -36.56 19.59 10.62
CA GLY A 133 -36.19 19.61 12.04
C GLY A 133 -36.54 18.34 12.80
N SER A 134 -37.21 17.38 12.21
CA SER A 134 -37.50 16.08 12.85
C SER A 134 -36.21 15.31 13.11
N VAL A 135 -36.15 14.62 14.28
CA VAL A 135 -34.97 13.88 14.70
C VAL A 135 -35.27 12.40 14.75
N GLN A 136 -34.49 11.61 14.06
CA GLN A 136 -34.56 10.15 14.09
C GLN A 136 -33.27 9.57 14.67
N GLN A 137 -33.40 8.81 15.78
CA GLN A 137 -32.27 8.07 16.36
C GLN A 137 -31.99 6.81 15.56
N VAL A 138 -30.69 6.46 15.43
CA VAL A 138 -30.28 5.15 14.90
C VAL A 138 -30.52 4.10 15.96
N GLY A 139 -31.40 3.14 15.66
CA GLY A 139 -31.72 2.05 16.57
C GLY A 139 -30.63 0.97 16.60
N THR A 140 -30.72 0.09 17.62
CA THR A 140 -29.80 -1.06 17.70
C THR A 140 -29.97 -2.04 16.54
N SER A 141 -31.15 -2.10 15.93
CA SER A 141 -31.44 -2.87 14.71
C SER A 141 -30.75 -2.33 13.45
N ASP A 142 -30.36 -1.07 13.47
CA ASP A 142 -29.70 -0.39 12.35
C ASP A 142 -28.17 -0.47 12.44
N ILE A 143 -27.65 -1.12 13.50
CA ILE A 143 -26.22 -1.29 13.76
C ILE A 143 -25.86 -2.76 13.63
N PHE A 144 -24.97 -3.07 12.70
CA PHE A 144 -24.47 -4.43 12.51
C PHE A 144 -22.96 -4.47 12.42
N THR A 145 -22.37 -5.60 12.80
CA THR A 145 -20.93 -5.81 12.72
C THR A 145 -20.57 -6.49 11.41
N ARG A 146 -19.60 -5.97 10.69
CA ARG A 146 -19.03 -6.62 9.50
C ARG A 146 -17.51 -6.71 9.57
N GLU A 147 -16.94 -7.68 8.87
CA GLU A 147 -15.49 -7.75 8.66
C GLU A 147 -15.13 -6.89 7.45
N ILE A 148 -14.23 -5.91 7.65
CA ILE A 148 -13.71 -5.06 6.56
C ILE A 148 -12.46 -5.68 5.96
N VAL A 149 -11.56 -6.17 6.82
CA VAL A 149 -10.31 -6.81 6.43
C VAL A 149 -10.15 -8.08 7.25
N LYS A 150 -9.88 -9.18 6.58
CA LYS A 150 -9.51 -10.45 7.21
C LYS A 150 -8.27 -11.00 6.55
N THR A 151 -7.18 -10.99 7.28
CA THR A 151 -5.93 -11.66 6.91
C THR A 151 -5.55 -12.65 7.99
N ASN A 152 -4.56 -13.51 7.73
CA ASN A 152 -4.06 -14.47 8.74
C ASN A 152 -3.55 -13.80 10.03
N LYS A 153 -3.27 -12.48 10.00
CA LYS A 153 -2.70 -11.74 11.14
C LYS A 153 -3.62 -10.65 11.68
N ILE A 154 -4.48 -10.07 10.84
CA ILE A 154 -5.27 -8.88 11.19
C ILE A 154 -6.72 -9.13 10.78
N THR A 155 -7.62 -8.95 11.73
CA THR A 155 -9.06 -8.85 11.47
C THR A 155 -9.48 -7.45 11.90
N ILE A 156 -9.92 -6.63 10.96
CA ILE A 156 -10.55 -5.34 11.22
C ILE A 156 -12.04 -5.54 11.01
N LYS A 157 -12.83 -5.24 12.03
CA LYS A 157 -14.28 -5.21 11.98
C LYS A 157 -14.76 -3.76 11.98
N ALA A 158 -15.98 -3.54 11.55
CA ALA A 158 -16.66 -2.26 11.75
C ALA A 158 -18.04 -2.46 12.33
N TYR A 159 -18.45 -1.52 13.14
CA TYR A 159 -19.86 -1.25 13.33
C TYR A 159 -20.34 -0.43 12.14
N SER A 160 -21.30 -0.99 11.41
CA SER A 160 -21.95 -0.33 10.28
C SER A 160 -23.32 0.16 10.72
N LEU A 161 -23.54 1.47 10.62
CA LEU A 161 -24.78 2.13 11.01
C LEU A 161 -25.53 2.54 9.75
N ALA A 162 -26.75 2.07 9.57
CA ALA A 162 -27.66 2.61 8.57
C ALA A 162 -28.24 3.93 9.10
N MET A 163 -28.22 4.99 8.30
CA MET A 163 -28.73 6.31 8.67
C MET A 163 -30.16 6.47 8.15
N PRO A 164 -31.19 6.27 8.99
CA PRO A 164 -32.57 6.21 8.53
C PRO A 164 -33.09 7.58 8.13
N GLY A 165 -33.75 7.65 6.96
CA GLY A 165 -34.42 8.85 6.48
C GLY A 165 -33.47 10.02 6.23
N ILE A 166 -32.25 9.75 5.82
CA ILE A 166 -31.31 10.78 5.40
C ILE A 166 -31.69 11.33 4.03
N ASP A 167 -31.76 12.68 3.91
CA ASP A 167 -32.05 13.43 2.70
C ASP A 167 -31.03 14.53 2.47
N VAL A 168 -31.03 15.14 1.29
CA VAL A 168 -30.29 16.36 1.03
C VAL A 168 -30.79 17.46 1.99
N GLY A 169 -29.86 18.16 2.65
CA GLY A 169 -30.15 19.12 3.72
C GLY A 169 -30.23 18.52 5.12
N SER A 170 -30.17 17.21 5.29
CA SER A 170 -30.09 16.58 6.61
C SER A 170 -28.78 16.88 7.31
N ILE A 171 -28.81 16.81 8.64
CA ILE A 171 -27.63 16.77 9.50
C ILE A 171 -27.53 15.37 10.10
N ILE A 172 -26.38 14.75 10.03
CA ILE A 172 -26.09 13.52 10.76
C ILE A 172 -25.18 13.83 11.94
N GLU A 173 -25.46 13.19 13.04
CA GLU A 173 -24.60 13.22 14.23
C GLU A 173 -24.28 11.81 14.69
N TYR A 174 -23.03 11.59 15.07
CA TYR A 174 -22.63 10.36 15.73
C TYR A 174 -21.54 10.60 16.75
N ARG A 175 -21.52 9.72 17.74
CA ARG A 175 -20.48 9.72 18.77
C ARG A 175 -20.16 8.29 19.19
N TYR A 176 -18.92 8.07 19.60
CA TYR A 176 -18.45 6.83 20.17
C TYR A 176 -17.15 7.03 20.94
N SER A 177 -16.85 6.08 21.82
CA SER A 177 -15.57 6.00 22.53
C SER A 177 -14.81 4.77 22.04
N GLU A 178 -13.59 4.95 21.54
CA GLU A 178 -12.68 3.86 21.28
C GLU A 178 -11.72 3.72 22.46
N LYS A 179 -11.76 2.57 23.14
CA LYS A 179 -10.93 2.27 24.29
C LYS A 179 -9.87 1.23 23.95
N LEU A 180 -8.60 1.61 24.05
CA LEU A 180 -7.46 0.72 23.89
C LEU A 180 -6.96 0.27 25.26
N GLN A 181 -6.99 -1.05 25.53
CA GLN A 181 -6.54 -1.64 26.79
C GLN A 181 -5.01 -1.79 26.83
N ASN A 182 -4.40 -1.58 27.95
CA ASN A 182 -2.95 -1.68 28.19
C ASN A 182 -2.14 -0.81 27.19
N ALA A 183 -2.66 0.36 26.86
CA ALA A 183 -2.08 1.32 25.94
C ALA A 183 -2.12 2.73 26.53
N GLY A 184 -1.23 3.59 26.08
CA GLY A 184 -1.21 5.03 26.37
C GLY A 184 -1.20 5.84 25.08
N ALA A 185 -1.35 7.16 25.19
CA ALA A 185 -1.37 8.09 24.07
C ALA A 185 0.03 8.41 23.49
N ASP A 186 1.10 8.04 24.19
CA ASP A 186 2.48 8.35 23.78
C ASP A 186 2.82 7.78 22.39
N GLY A 187 3.29 8.62 21.47
CA GLY A 187 3.56 8.27 20.09
C GLY A 187 2.32 8.19 19.18
N SER A 188 1.14 8.61 19.66
CA SER A 188 -0.08 8.64 18.86
C SER A 188 0.02 9.67 17.73
N GLN A 189 -0.49 9.29 16.57
CA GLN A 189 -0.69 10.18 15.42
C GLN A 189 -2.11 10.72 15.46
N ILE A 190 -2.25 12.03 15.48
CA ILE A 190 -3.53 12.74 15.49
C ILE A 190 -3.70 13.40 14.13
N VAL A 191 -4.65 12.91 13.34
CA VAL A 191 -4.96 13.43 12.01
C VAL A 191 -6.10 14.41 12.10
N PHE A 192 -5.92 15.61 11.54
CA PHE A 192 -6.92 16.70 11.54
C PHE A 192 -7.75 16.75 10.26
N GLN A 193 -7.26 16.19 9.17
CA GLN A 193 -7.89 16.25 7.87
C GLN A 193 -8.68 14.96 7.56
N ARG A 194 -9.79 15.09 6.83
CA ARG A 194 -10.69 13.99 6.46
C ARG A 194 -11.07 14.11 4.97
N GLU A 195 -11.82 13.14 4.47
CA GLU A 195 -12.35 13.14 3.09
C GLU A 195 -13.37 14.26 2.80
N ILE A 196 -13.90 14.90 3.86
CA ILE A 196 -14.80 16.06 3.76
C ILE A 196 -14.18 17.26 4.47
N PRO A 197 -14.53 18.48 4.05
CA PRO A 197 -14.09 19.68 4.76
C PRO A 197 -14.71 19.76 6.15
N ILE A 198 -14.02 20.43 7.07
CA ILE A 198 -14.43 20.56 8.47
C ILE A 198 -14.37 22.03 8.87
N GLN A 199 -15.50 22.60 9.30
CA GLN A 199 -15.51 24.00 9.77
C GLN A 199 -14.71 24.15 11.06
N ASN A 200 -14.93 23.27 12.04
CA ASN A 200 -14.28 23.31 13.33
C ASN A 200 -13.81 21.93 13.78
N PHE A 201 -12.50 21.71 13.79
CA PHE A 201 -11.90 20.52 14.37
C PHE A 201 -11.36 20.85 15.76
N SER A 202 -11.83 20.15 16.80
CA SER A 202 -11.34 20.31 18.17
C SER A 202 -10.66 19.01 18.64
N CYS A 203 -9.41 19.12 19.07
CA CYS A 203 -8.67 18.03 19.71
C CYS A 203 -8.38 18.40 21.16
N ALA A 204 -8.86 17.60 22.11
CA ALA A 204 -8.63 17.78 23.53
C ALA A 204 -7.86 16.57 24.10
N ILE A 205 -6.79 16.81 24.82
CA ILE A 205 -5.92 15.78 25.38
C ILE A 205 -5.82 15.97 26.88
N ARG A 206 -6.15 14.93 27.65
CA ARG A 206 -5.85 14.87 29.08
C ARG A 206 -4.65 13.95 29.27
N PRO A 207 -3.46 14.50 29.59
CA PRO A 207 -2.24 13.73 29.68
C PRO A 207 -2.21 12.86 30.93
N TRP A 208 -1.57 11.68 30.84
CA TRP A 208 -1.38 10.77 31.93
C TRP A 208 -0.66 11.44 33.13
N LYS A 209 -1.28 11.37 34.31
CA LYS A 209 -0.78 11.97 35.55
C LYS A 209 -0.37 13.44 35.40
N LYS A 210 -1.05 14.21 34.57
CA LYS A 210 -0.77 15.63 34.28
C LYS A 210 0.68 15.90 33.83
N ARG A 211 1.30 14.93 33.13
CA ARG A 211 2.65 15.12 32.59
C ARG A 211 2.66 16.16 31.48
N ASN A 212 3.78 16.86 31.39
CA ASN A 212 4.04 17.67 30.20
C ASN A 212 4.10 16.81 28.95
N PHE A 213 3.68 17.35 27.83
CA PHE A 213 3.71 16.69 26.55
C PHE A 213 4.22 17.65 25.46
N TRP A 214 4.64 17.05 24.36
CA TRP A 214 5.09 17.74 23.15
C TRP A 214 4.28 17.26 21.97
N THR A 215 4.11 18.14 20.99
CA THR A 215 3.49 17.80 19.71
C THR A 215 4.42 18.19 18.57
N THR A 216 4.57 17.28 17.61
CA THR A 216 5.30 17.57 16.38
C THR A 216 4.32 17.55 15.21
N PRO A 217 4.02 18.73 14.61
CA PRO A 217 3.10 18.85 13.51
C PRO A 217 3.75 18.47 12.18
N TYR A 218 2.94 17.98 11.25
CA TYR A 218 3.30 17.70 9.87
C TYR A 218 2.27 18.32 8.92
N ASN A 219 2.76 18.98 7.89
CA ASN A 219 1.98 19.67 6.84
C ASN A 219 1.00 20.70 7.39
N MET A 220 1.31 21.26 8.56
CA MET A 220 0.52 22.30 9.23
C MET A 220 1.37 23.08 10.24
N GLU A 221 0.88 24.24 10.66
CA GLU A 221 1.47 24.97 11.78
C GLU A 221 1.23 24.22 13.11
N THR A 222 2.07 24.50 14.10
CA THR A 222 1.93 23.87 15.43
C THR A 222 0.64 24.35 16.11
N PRO A 223 -0.31 23.45 16.41
CA PRO A 223 -1.51 23.81 17.14
C PRO A 223 -1.19 24.22 18.58
N ILE A 224 -1.85 25.26 19.07
CA ILE A 224 -1.70 25.71 20.46
C ILE A 224 -2.73 24.96 21.31
N PHE A 225 -2.24 24.17 22.26
CA PHE A 225 -3.06 23.46 23.24
C PHE A 225 -3.22 24.28 24.51
N ASN A 226 -4.42 24.76 24.77
CA ASN A 226 -4.77 25.54 25.97
C ASN A 226 -5.37 24.62 27.04
N GLU A 227 -4.83 24.68 28.26
CA GLU A 227 -5.35 23.92 29.40
C GLU A 227 -6.73 24.41 29.80
N GLN A 228 -7.64 23.48 30.04
CA GLN A 228 -9.00 23.71 30.50
C GLN A 228 -9.15 23.34 31.98
N ALA A 229 -10.19 23.84 32.65
CA ALA A 229 -10.45 23.57 34.07
C ALA A 229 -10.64 22.06 34.38
N ASP A 230 -11.05 21.26 33.41
CA ASP A 230 -11.24 19.79 33.54
C ASP A 230 -9.94 19.00 33.33
N GLY A 231 -8.80 19.68 33.13
CA GLY A 231 -7.48 19.10 32.94
C GLY A 231 -7.22 18.59 31.51
N PHE A 232 -8.12 18.89 30.56
CA PHE A 232 -7.84 18.70 29.15
C PHE A 232 -7.08 19.91 28.59
N HIS A 233 -6.17 19.66 27.68
CA HIS A 233 -5.52 20.65 26.84
C HIS A 233 -6.18 20.61 25.46
N THR A 234 -6.76 21.72 24.99
CA THR A 234 -7.57 21.76 23.77
C THR A 234 -6.94 22.65 22.71
N ALA A 235 -6.82 22.12 21.51
CA ALA A 235 -6.48 22.87 20.30
C ALA A 235 -7.65 22.81 19.31
N THR A 236 -7.86 23.90 18.56
CA THR A 236 -8.92 24.00 17.56
C THR A 236 -8.32 24.48 16.23
N LEU A 237 -8.69 23.78 15.16
CA LEU A 237 -8.42 24.17 13.78
C LEU A 237 -9.75 24.52 13.11
N THR A 238 -9.77 25.62 12.37
CA THR A 238 -10.94 26.06 11.61
C THR A 238 -10.70 25.93 10.11
N ASN A 239 -11.77 25.78 9.34
CA ASN A 239 -11.74 25.73 7.88
C ASN A 239 -10.71 24.71 7.34
N VAL A 240 -10.76 23.48 7.87
CA VAL A 240 -9.88 22.40 7.43
C VAL A 240 -10.40 21.83 6.11
N PRO A 241 -9.63 21.96 5.00
CA PRO A 241 -10.08 21.46 3.70
C PRO A 241 -10.14 19.95 3.66
N ALA A 242 -10.94 19.40 2.74
CA ALA A 242 -10.97 17.96 2.50
C ALA A 242 -9.65 17.43 1.96
N LEU A 243 -9.29 16.21 2.35
CA LEU A 243 -8.24 15.42 1.69
C LEU A 243 -8.89 14.63 0.54
N LYS A 244 -8.86 15.19 -0.66
CA LYS A 244 -9.34 14.50 -1.88
C LYS A 244 -8.18 13.74 -2.49
N GLU A 245 -8.34 12.43 -2.73
CA GLU A 245 -7.30 11.61 -3.38
C GLU A 245 -7.15 12.01 -4.85
N GLU A 246 -5.91 12.16 -5.27
CA GLU A 246 -5.52 12.40 -6.66
C GLU A 246 -4.66 11.24 -7.18
N PRO A 247 -4.74 10.86 -8.46
CA PRO A 247 -3.88 9.82 -9.03
C PRO A 247 -2.40 10.12 -8.77
N PHE A 248 -1.62 9.10 -8.38
CA PHE A 248 -0.19 9.25 -8.05
C PHE A 248 0.11 10.26 -6.93
N MET A 249 -0.80 10.44 -5.98
CA MET A 249 -0.54 11.26 -4.81
C MET A 249 0.52 10.58 -3.91
N PRO A 250 1.42 11.34 -3.27
CA PRO A 250 2.29 10.81 -2.22
C PRO A 250 1.49 10.14 -1.10
N PRO A 251 2.13 9.35 -0.23
CA PRO A 251 1.48 8.82 0.97
C PRO A 251 0.77 9.92 1.75
N ALA A 252 -0.37 9.60 2.34
CA ALA A 252 -1.19 10.58 3.06
C ALA A 252 -0.40 11.36 4.12
N ALA A 253 0.54 10.72 4.82
CA ALA A 253 1.40 11.38 5.81
C ALA A 253 2.26 12.54 5.25
N GLU A 254 2.48 12.57 3.93
CA GLU A 254 3.27 13.64 3.28
C GLU A 254 2.43 14.87 2.91
N VAL A 255 1.10 14.75 2.94
CA VAL A 255 0.18 15.80 2.43
C VAL A 255 -0.97 16.13 3.38
N GLU A 256 -1.43 15.22 4.21
CA GLU A 256 -2.47 15.46 5.20
C GLU A 256 -1.95 16.24 6.40
N LYS A 257 -2.83 16.98 7.09
CA LYS A 257 -2.52 17.70 8.31
C LYS A 257 -2.61 16.76 9.51
N TRP A 258 -1.51 16.54 10.22
CA TRP A 258 -1.46 15.68 11.40
C TRP A 258 -0.33 16.06 12.35
N LEU A 259 -0.31 15.46 13.54
CA LEU A 259 0.77 15.61 14.50
C LEU A 259 1.09 14.31 15.23
N VAL A 260 2.29 14.24 15.81
CA VAL A 260 2.66 13.23 16.80
C VAL A 260 2.56 13.81 18.19
N PHE A 261 1.87 13.13 19.09
CA PHE A 261 1.79 13.43 20.51
C PHE A 261 2.82 12.61 21.30
N GLN A 262 3.54 13.24 22.23
CA GLN A 262 4.58 12.56 23.04
C GLN A 262 4.70 13.15 24.42
N TYR A 263 5.08 12.29 25.41
CA TYR A 263 5.40 12.76 26.76
C TYR A 263 6.86 13.16 26.93
N SER A 264 7.78 12.63 26.16
CA SER A 264 9.20 12.96 26.27
C SER A 264 9.90 12.65 24.94
N PRO A 265 10.34 13.67 24.22
CA PRO A 265 11.22 13.45 23.08
C PRO A 265 12.49 12.72 23.52
N SER A 266 12.85 11.66 22.82
CA SER A 266 14.08 10.93 23.08
C SER A 266 15.27 11.63 22.41
N ALA A 267 16.35 11.82 23.14
CA ALA A 267 17.62 12.28 22.56
C ALA A 267 18.28 11.25 21.62
N ALA A 268 17.91 9.96 21.76
CA ALA A 268 18.43 8.87 20.96
C ALA A 268 17.29 7.90 20.56
N PRO A 269 16.33 8.33 19.75
CA PRO A 269 15.07 7.62 19.52
C PRO A 269 15.25 6.25 18.86
N PHE A 270 16.35 6.03 18.15
CA PHE A 270 16.59 4.79 17.40
C PHE A 270 17.46 3.78 18.14
N THR A 271 18.15 4.20 19.22
CA THR A 271 19.09 3.35 19.97
C THR A 271 18.41 2.12 20.56
N GLN A 272 17.25 2.30 21.19
CA GLN A 272 16.51 1.18 21.78
C GLN A 272 16.08 0.16 20.72
N THR A 273 15.65 0.63 19.57
CA THR A 273 15.28 -0.23 18.43
C THR A 273 16.50 -1.00 17.91
N ALA A 274 17.65 -0.35 17.79
CA ALA A 274 18.91 -0.98 17.40
C ALA A 274 19.32 -2.09 18.40
N ILE A 275 19.27 -1.81 19.70
CA ILE A 275 19.60 -2.78 20.75
C ILE A 275 18.70 -4.01 20.64
N VAL A 276 17.38 -3.82 20.49
CA VAL A 276 16.42 -4.93 20.37
C VAL A 276 16.71 -5.79 19.14
N TRP A 277 16.93 -5.19 17.97
CA TRP A 277 17.22 -5.95 16.76
C TRP A 277 18.58 -6.65 16.80
N ASN A 278 19.61 -6.01 17.38
CA ASN A 278 20.90 -6.67 17.59
C ASN A 278 20.77 -7.89 18.53
N LEU A 279 19.97 -7.77 19.59
CA LEU A 279 19.68 -8.89 20.49
C LEU A 279 18.95 -10.02 19.78
N ILE A 280 17.95 -9.71 18.96
CA ILE A 280 17.22 -10.69 18.15
C ILE A 280 18.19 -11.43 17.23
N LEU A 281 19.01 -10.70 16.47
CA LEU A 281 19.97 -11.29 15.54
C LEU A 281 21.03 -12.15 16.25
N THR A 282 21.49 -11.72 17.41
CA THR A 282 22.52 -12.42 18.16
C THR A 282 21.98 -13.67 18.86
N LYS A 283 20.79 -13.57 19.46
CA LYS A 283 20.20 -14.65 20.25
C LYS A 283 19.51 -15.71 19.39
N PHE A 284 18.71 -15.29 18.39
CA PHE A 284 17.83 -16.18 17.65
C PHE A 284 18.42 -16.64 16.31
N ALA A 285 19.39 -15.94 15.70
CA ALA A 285 20.09 -16.38 14.51
C ALA A 285 21.47 -16.99 14.84
N LYS A 286 21.55 -17.80 15.91
CA LYS A 286 22.78 -18.52 16.30
C LYS A 286 22.86 -19.85 15.53
N PRO A 287 23.93 -20.12 14.76
CA PRO A 287 24.08 -21.37 14.02
C PRO A 287 24.26 -22.58 14.95
N SER A 288 23.41 -23.59 14.81
CA SER A 288 23.60 -24.92 15.39
C SER A 288 24.60 -25.77 14.57
N LYS A 289 24.90 -26.97 15.04
CA LYS A 289 25.71 -27.94 14.26
C LYS A 289 25.03 -28.31 12.93
N LYS A 290 23.70 -28.51 12.94
CA LYS A 290 22.91 -28.85 11.74
C LYS A 290 22.90 -27.70 10.73
N ILE A 291 22.72 -26.46 11.20
CA ILE A 291 22.75 -25.26 10.36
C ILE A 291 24.13 -25.04 9.75
N LYS A 292 25.21 -25.27 10.51
CA LYS A 292 26.60 -25.19 10.00
C LYS A 292 26.84 -26.20 8.88
N ALA A 293 26.50 -27.48 9.11
CA ALA A 293 26.64 -28.52 8.09
C ALA A 293 25.84 -28.17 6.83
N LYS A 294 24.61 -27.66 6.98
CA LYS A 294 23.78 -27.26 5.82
C LYS A 294 24.36 -26.04 5.09
N ALA A 295 24.93 -25.09 5.80
CA ALA A 295 25.58 -23.94 5.19
C ALA A 295 26.83 -24.37 4.39
N GLU A 296 27.65 -25.27 4.92
CA GLU A 296 28.81 -25.85 4.24
C GLU A 296 28.38 -26.60 2.95
N GLU A 297 27.34 -27.44 3.04
CA GLU A 297 26.77 -28.14 1.88
C GLU A 297 26.35 -27.16 0.78
N LEU A 298 25.58 -26.12 1.14
CA LEU A 298 25.02 -25.16 0.19
C LEU A 298 26.08 -24.23 -0.43
N THR A 299 27.19 -24.03 0.24
CA THR A 299 28.26 -23.11 -0.20
C THR A 299 29.51 -23.81 -0.69
N ALA A 300 29.50 -25.13 -0.78
CA ALA A 300 30.63 -25.92 -1.26
C ALA A 300 31.06 -25.48 -2.67
N GLY A 301 32.35 -25.18 -2.86
CA GLY A 301 32.91 -24.73 -4.12
C GLY A 301 32.65 -23.28 -4.50
N LEU A 302 31.87 -22.54 -3.69
CA LEU A 302 31.60 -21.13 -3.96
C LEU A 302 32.70 -20.24 -3.34
N THR A 303 33.28 -19.36 -4.13
CA THR A 303 34.47 -18.60 -3.73
C THR A 303 34.13 -17.21 -3.19
N THR A 304 33.15 -16.53 -3.78
CA THR A 304 32.79 -15.17 -3.41
C THR A 304 31.73 -15.13 -2.29
N LYS A 305 31.76 -14.06 -1.49
CA LYS A 305 30.73 -13.82 -0.47
C LYS A 305 29.34 -13.73 -1.12
N ARG A 306 29.26 -13.08 -2.29
CA ARG A 306 28.01 -12.90 -3.02
C ARG A 306 27.40 -14.20 -3.50
N GLU A 307 28.19 -15.10 -4.09
CA GLU A 307 27.72 -16.43 -4.53
C GLU A 307 27.18 -17.24 -3.36
N ARG A 308 27.91 -17.25 -2.22
CA ARG A 308 27.48 -17.94 -1.00
C ARG A 308 26.15 -17.36 -0.49
N ALA A 309 26.03 -16.04 -0.38
CA ALA A 309 24.82 -15.39 0.06
C ALA A 309 23.62 -15.68 -0.86
N LEU A 310 23.83 -15.66 -2.18
CA LEU A 310 22.81 -16.00 -3.19
C LEU A 310 22.34 -17.45 -3.07
N ALA A 311 23.25 -18.41 -2.88
CA ALA A 311 22.90 -19.83 -2.72
C ALA A 311 22.06 -20.06 -1.47
N LEU A 312 22.42 -19.43 -0.35
CA LEU A 312 21.66 -19.52 0.91
C LEU A 312 20.28 -18.84 0.79
N HIS A 313 20.20 -17.69 0.15
CA HIS A 313 18.95 -16.99 -0.11
C HIS A 313 18.00 -17.84 -0.98
N LYS A 314 18.52 -18.38 -2.10
CA LYS A 314 17.75 -19.25 -2.99
C LYS A 314 17.20 -20.46 -2.23
N PHE A 315 18.05 -21.13 -1.45
CA PHE A 315 17.63 -22.28 -0.64
C PHE A 315 16.47 -21.92 0.28
N VAL A 316 16.58 -20.83 1.04
CA VAL A 316 15.54 -20.42 1.99
C VAL A 316 14.25 -20.05 1.26
N GLN A 317 14.34 -19.34 0.13
CA GLN A 317 13.17 -18.94 -0.64
C GLN A 317 12.42 -20.12 -1.26
N THR A 318 13.14 -21.12 -1.79
CA THR A 318 12.52 -22.21 -2.55
C THR A 318 12.22 -23.46 -1.71
N SER A 319 12.95 -23.65 -0.58
CA SER A 319 12.87 -24.88 0.21
C SER A 319 12.10 -24.74 1.51
N ILE A 320 11.78 -23.52 1.98
CA ILE A 320 11.04 -23.32 3.23
C ILE A 320 9.63 -22.82 2.90
N ARG A 321 8.62 -23.64 3.20
CA ARG A 321 7.20 -23.29 3.07
C ARG A 321 6.80 -22.31 4.17
N ARG A 322 6.02 -21.31 3.85
CA ARG A 322 5.63 -20.24 4.76
C ARG A 322 4.28 -19.60 4.40
N PRO A 323 3.60 -18.90 5.34
CA PRO A 323 2.23 -18.40 5.13
C PRO A 323 2.05 -17.46 3.93
N ASN A 324 3.10 -16.78 3.48
CA ASN A 324 3.02 -15.86 2.34
C ASN A 324 3.20 -16.53 0.96
N THR A 325 3.56 -17.82 0.94
CA THR A 325 3.71 -18.62 -0.30
C THR A 325 2.83 -19.87 -0.33
N ASP A 326 2.40 -20.36 0.83
CA ASP A 326 1.64 -21.59 0.97
C ASP A 326 0.49 -21.39 1.95
N ASN A 327 -0.74 -21.46 1.46
CA ASN A 327 -1.94 -21.27 2.27
C ASN A 327 -2.16 -22.38 3.32
N SER A 328 -1.52 -23.53 3.16
CA SER A 328 -1.56 -24.63 4.15
C SER A 328 -0.71 -24.35 5.38
N VAL A 329 0.24 -23.40 5.31
CA VAL A 329 1.10 -23.02 6.43
C VAL A 329 0.41 -21.91 7.22
N THR A 330 -0.21 -22.27 8.34
CA THR A 330 -0.87 -21.36 9.28
C THR A 330 -0.14 -21.32 10.61
N SER A 331 -0.49 -20.40 11.49
CA SER A 331 0.03 -20.41 12.87
C SER A 331 -0.39 -21.65 13.66
N GLU A 332 -1.50 -22.29 13.29
CA GLU A 332 -1.97 -23.53 13.86
C GLU A 332 -1.12 -24.70 13.36
N THR A 333 -0.93 -24.83 12.05
CA THR A 333 -0.06 -25.83 11.44
C THR A 333 1.36 -25.79 12.01
N LEU A 334 1.94 -24.59 12.20
CA LEU A 334 3.27 -24.44 12.79
C LEU A 334 3.32 -24.93 14.24
N ARG A 335 2.24 -24.71 15.01
CA ARG A 335 2.14 -25.23 16.40
C ARG A 335 1.96 -26.73 16.44
N GLU A 336 1.10 -27.28 15.59
CA GLU A 336 0.86 -28.74 15.48
C GLU A 336 2.10 -29.50 15.07
N GLN A 337 2.99 -28.85 14.30
CA GLN A 337 4.25 -29.41 13.86
C GLN A 337 5.42 -29.12 14.84
N ASP A 338 5.17 -28.56 16.04
CA ASP A 338 6.20 -28.23 17.03
C ASP A 338 7.39 -27.49 16.40
N ILE A 339 7.11 -26.40 15.65
CA ILE A 339 8.16 -25.55 15.07
C ILE A 339 8.58 -24.49 16.12
N ASP A 340 9.56 -24.84 16.95
CA ASP A 340 10.04 -24.00 18.05
C ASP A 340 11.51 -23.54 17.90
N SER A 341 12.23 -24.09 16.92
CA SER A 341 13.65 -23.79 16.70
C SER A 341 13.99 -23.71 15.20
N LEU A 342 15.11 -23.09 14.87
CA LEU A 342 15.62 -23.01 13.50
C LEU A 342 16.04 -24.39 12.93
N ASP A 343 16.43 -25.33 13.80
CA ASP A 343 16.73 -26.70 13.41
C ASP A 343 15.47 -27.40 12.91
N GLU A 344 14.33 -27.23 13.56
CA GLU A 344 13.05 -27.77 13.14
C GLU A 344 12.56 -27.10 11.86
N VAL A 345 12.73 -25.78 11.72
CA VAL A 345 12.45 -25.06 10.46
C VAL A 345 13.24 -25.66 9.31
N LEU A 346 14.54 -25.94 9.54
CA LEU A 346 15.40 -26.54 8.53
C LEU A 346 15.00 -27.99 8.19
N GLU A 347 14.65 -28.81 9.17
CA GLU A 347 14.28 -30.21 9.01
C GLU A 347 12.90 -30.36 8.36
N LYS A 348 11.91 -29.67 8.90
CA LYS A 348 10.51 -29.76 8.45
C LYS A 348 10.20 -28.91 7.22
N ARG A 349 11.18 -28.11 6.77
CA ARG A 349 11.04 -27.21 5.60
C ARG A 349 9.83 -26.30 5.70
N MET A 350 9.54 -25.82 6.91
CA MET A 350 8.38 -25.00 7.19
C MET A 350 8.68 -24.02 8.32
N GLY A 351 8.18 -22.78 8.23
CA GLY A 351 8.35 -21.78 9.26
C GLY A 351 7.50 -20.53 9.02
N SER A 352 7.43 -19.66 10.01
CA SER A 352 6.88 -18.30 9.83
C SER A 352 7.83 -17.45 8.99
N SER A 353 7.41 -16.26 8.60
CA SER A 353 8.28 -15.33 7.88
C SER A 353 9.53 -14.97 8.70
N ILE A 354 9.36 -14.71 10.02
CA ILE A 354 10.50 -14.39 10.88
C ILE A 354 11.44 -15.58 11.09
N ASP A 355 10.91 -16.81 11.16
CA ASP A 355 11.74 -18.01 11.28
C ASP A 355 12.57 -18.23 10.01
N THR A 356 11.98 -17.97 8.84
CA THR A 356 12.64 -18.04 7.55
C THR A 356 13.78 -17.01 7.46
N ASP A 357 13.53 -15.78 7.90
CA ASP A 357 14.52 -14.71 7.93
C ASP A 357 15.67 -15.04 8.90
N LEU A 358 15.36 -15.53 10.09
CA LEU A 358 16.36 -15.91 11.07
C LEU A 358 17.16 -17.14 10.64
N LEU A 359 16.55 -18.11 9.96
CA LEU A 359 17.25 -19.25 9.39
C LEU A 359 18.27 -18.80 8.34
N PHE A 360 17.86 -17.88 7.43
CA PHE A 360 18.80 -17.31 6.48
C PHE A 360 19.98 -16.62 7.17
N ALA A 361 19.71 -15.78 8.18
CA ALA A 361 20.76 -15.10 8.92
C ALA A 361 21.70 -16.07 9.64
N ALA A 362 21.18 -17.17 10.20
CA ALA A 362 21.98 -18.22 10.84
C ALA A 362 22.85 -18.97 9.83
N LEU A 363 22.30 -19.35 8.67
CA LEU A 363 23.05 -19.99 7.58
C LEU A 363 24.15 -19.07 7.04
N ALA A 364 23.84 -17.78 6.84
CA ALA A 364 24.80 -16.80 6.35
C ALA A 364 25.97 -16.59 7.34
N LYS A 365 25.68 -16.49 8.63
CA LYS A 365 26.72 -16.44 9.68
C LYS A 365 27.57 -17.72 9.69
N ALA A 366 26.94 -18.88 9.54
CA ALA A 366 27.66 -20.15 9.46
C ALA A 366 28.62 -20.22 8.27
N ALA A 367 28.24 -19.60 7.13
CA ALA A 367 29.06 -19.48 5.94
C ALA A 367 30.11 -18.34 6.04
N GLY A 368 30.29 -17.72 7.20
CA GLY A 368 31.28 -16.66 7.41
C GLY A 368 30.92 -15.28 6.81
N LEU A 369 29.62 -15.03 6.58
CA LEU A 369 29.16 -13.74 6.06
C LEU A 369 28.86 -12.77 7.21
N ASP A 370 29.21 -11.47 7.04
CA ASP A 370 28.79 -10.41 7.96
C ASP A 370 27.34 -10.01 7.63
N VAL A 371 26.42 -10.44 8.48
CA VAL A 371 24.99 -10.19 8.36
C VAL A 371 24.54 -9.20 9.40
N LYS A 372 23.93 -8.11 8.93
CA LYS A 372 23.33 -7.07 9.77
C LYS A 372 21.84 -6.92 9.48
N VAL A 373 21.12 -6.29 10.39
CA VAL A 373 19.71 -5.95 10.21
C VAL A 373 19.62 -4.54 9.65
N ALA A 374 18.83 -4.33 8.61
CA ALA A 374 18.45 -3.02 8.12
C ALA A 374 17.04 -2.67 8.63
N ILE A 375 16.91 -1.50 9.26
CA ILE A 375 15.68 -0.99 9.85
C ILE A 375 15.43 0.39 9.26
N GLY A 376 14.28 0.62 8.65
CA GLY A 376 14.00 1.91 7.99
C GLY A 376 12.53 2.17 7.76
N GLY A 377 12.25 3.21 7.00
CA GLY A 377 10.90 3.61 6.63
C GLY A 377 10.27 2.74 5.57
N ASP A 378 9.02 3.04 5.26
CA ASP A 378 8.23 2.46 4.19
C ASP A 378 7.65 3.60 3.36
N LYS A 379 8.05 3.72 2.10
CA LYS A 379 7.62 4.84 1.21
C LYS A 379 6.13 4.82 0.90
N SER A 380 5.44 3.71 1.10
CA SER A 380 3.97 3.66 0.99
C SER A 380 3.26 4.35 2.16
N GLU A 381 4.00 4.56 3.27
CA GLU A 381 3.49 5.17 4.48
C GLU A 381 3.96 6.62 4.66
N ASN A 382 5.25 6.86 4.45
CA ASN A 382 5.88 8.18 4.56
C ASN A 382 7.26 8.18 3.90
N PHE A 383 7.77 9.35 3.55
CA PHE A 383 9.14 9.54 3.08
C PHE A 383 10.07 9.74 4.28
N PHE A 384 10.39 8.64 4.94
CA PHE A 384 11.19 8.66 6.16
C PHE A 384 12.56 9.30 5.94
N SER A 385 12.89 10.24 6.80
CA SER A 385 14.25 10.61 7.16
C SER A 385 14.33 10.80 8.68
N ARG A 386 15.47 10.49 9.28
CA ARG A 386 15.66 10.58 10.73
C ARG A 386 15.51 12.00 11.27
N THR A 387 15.67 13.02 10.42
CA THR A 387 15.49 14.43 10.78
C THR A 387 14.01 14.85 10.70
N LYS A 388 13.27 14.37 9.70
CA LYS A 388 11.86 14.66 9.53
C LYS A 388 10.99 13.86 10.51
N TYR A 389 11.33 12.59 10.71
CA TYR A 389 10.59 11.67 11.57
C TYR A 389 11.49 11.10 12.68
N PRO A 390 11.87 11.91 13.70
CA PRO A 390 12.83 11.51 14.73
C PRO A 390 12.24 10.54 15.76
N TYR A 391 11.47 9.54 15.31
CA TYR A 391 10.77 8.61 16.18
C TYR A 391 10.90 7.17 15.68
N ALA A 392 11.15 6.27 16.60
CA ALA A 392 11.35 4.86 16.31
C ALA A 392 10.13 4.13 15.74
N ASN A 393 8.91 4.69 15.92
CA ASN A 393 7.69 4.10 15.36
C ASN A 393 7.50 4.35 13.84
N PHE A 394 8.37 5.17 13.23
CA PHE A 394 8.39 5.35 11.77
C PHE A 394 9.36 4.42 11.06
N ILE A 395 10.12 3.61 11.79
CA ILE A 395 11.01 2.61 11.21
C ILE A 395 10.63 1.20 11.66
N SER A 396 10.83 0.23 10.78
CA SER A 396 10.59 -1.18 11.02
C SER A 396 11.69 -2.02 10.36
N PHE A 397 11.70 -3.33 10.61
CA PHE A 397 12.55 -4.23 9.86
C PHE A 397 12.28 -4.12 8.36
N ILE A 398 13.33 -3.87 7.59
CA ILE A 398 13.28 -3.81 6.12
C ILE A 398 13.79 -5.12 5.53
N SER A 399 15.03 -5.53 5.94
CA SER A 399 15.77 -6.61 5.31
C SER A 399 17.00 -6.96 6.15
N PHE A 400 17.78 -7.93 5.66
CA PHE A 400 19.18 -8.05 6.06
C PHE A 400 20.09 -7.29 5.10
N ALA A 401 21.20 -6.78 5.65
CA ALA A 401 22.29 -6.20 4.90
C ALA A 401 23.50 -7.15 5.01
N ILE A 402 24.04 -7.56 3.86
CA ILE A 402 25.21 -8.45 3.78
C ILE A 402 26.38 -7.69 3.18
N ALA A 403 27.53 -7.68 3.86
CA ALA A 403 28.74 -7.14 3.30
C ALA A 403 29.29 -8.10 2.23
N VAL A 404 29.13 -7.75 0.95
CA VAL A 404 29.64 -8.55 -0.16
C VAL A 404 31.07 -8.17 -0.53
N ASP A 405 31.46 -6.91 -0.25
CA ASP A 405 32.83 -6.41 -0.28
C ASP A 405 33.04 -5.34 0.82
N GLU A 406 34.23 -4.65 0.85
CA GLU A 406 34.60 -3.76 1.96
C GLU A 406 33.66 -2.57 2.17
N ASN A 407 33.01 -2.06 1.10
CA ASN A 407 32.19 -0.85 1.15
C ASN A 407 30.80 -1.02 0.54
N ARG A 408 30.38 -2.25 0.23
CA ARG A 408 29.10 -2.50 -0.43
C ARG A 408 28.24 -3.48 0.35
N TRP A 409 27.04 -3.01 0.68
CA TRP A 409 25.96 -3.82 1.22
C TRP A 409 25.03 -4.26 0.11
N GLU A 410 24.68 -5.56 0.09
CA GLU A 410 23.50 -6.04 -0.61
C GLU A 410 22.38 -6.30 0.40
N PHE A 411 21.21 -5.76 0.08
CA PHE A 411 20.02 -5.90 0.89
C PHE A 411 19.22 -7.10 0.41
N VAL A 412 18.78 -7.94 1.35
CA VAL A 412 18.08 -9.19 1.02
C VAL A 412 16.86 -9.38 1.92
N ASP A 413 15.75 -9.80 1.32
CA ASP A 413 14.50 -10.13 2.01
C ASP A 413 14.19 -11.62 1.80
N PRO A 414 14.75 -12.53 2.65
CA PRO A 414 14.69 -13.96 2.39
C PRO A 414 13.28 -14.55 2.48
N CYS A 415 12.41 -13.96 3.32
CA CYS A 415 11.04 -14.43 3.44
C CYS A 415 10.13 -13.98 2.29
N ALA A 416 10.56 -13.05 1.44
CA ALA A 416 9.77 -12.52 0.34
C ALA A 416 10.04 -13.28 -0.95
N ALA A 417 9.22 -14.30 -1.23
CA ALA A 417 9.43 -15.25 -2.33
C ALA A 417 9.52 -14.63 -3.73
N ALA A 418 8.90 -13.48 -3.95
CA ALA A 418 8.91 -12.82 -5.26
C ALA A 418 10.12 -11.92 -5.48
N ILE A 419 10.96 -11.71 -4.45
CA ILE A 419 12.02 -10.69 -4.48
C ILE A 419 13.36 -11.36 -4.77
N PRO A 420 14.04 -11.01 -5.87
CA PRO A 420 15.38 -11.50 -6.16
C PRO A 420 16.42 -11.07 -5.13
N PHE A 421 17.49 -11.83 -5.02
CA PHE A 421 18.65 -11.45 -4.21
C PHE A 421 19.21 -10.08 -4.64
N GLY A 422 19.47 -9.21 -3.68
CA GLY A 422 19.98 -7.86 -3.93
C GLY A 422 18.92 -6.82 -4.31
N MET A 423 17.65 -7.21 -4.32
CA MET A 423 16.51 -6.31 -4.51
C MET A 423 15.66 -6.21 -3.25
N LEU A 424 14.89 -5.13 -3.16
CA LEU A 424 13.83 -4.92 -2.16
C LEU A 424 12.54 -4.54 -2.89
N PRO A 425 11.37 -4.64 -2.25
CA PRO A 425 10.16 -4.05 -2.79
C PRO A 425 10.31 -2.52 -2.85
N TRP A 426 9.66 -1.87 -3.81
CA TRP A 426 9.83 -0.44 -4.08
C TRP A 426 9.60 0.45 -2.85
N GLU A 427 8.74 0.02 -1.94
CA GLU A 427 8.44 0.71 -0.68
C GLU A 427 9.67 0.88 0.20
N ARG A 428 10.64 0.00 0.03
CA ARG A 428 11.86 -0.09 0.85
C ARG A 428 13.15 0.23 0.08
N GLU A 429 13.05 0.54 -1.22
CA GLU A 429 14.18 0.99 -2.05
C GLU A 429 14.45 2.48 -1.88
N GLY A 430 15.72 2.87 -1.80
CA GLY A 430 16.13 4.27 -1.68
C GLY A 430 15.68 4.95 -0.39
N VAL A 431 15.45 4.19 0.68
CA VAL A 431 15.07 4.73 1.99
C VAL A 431 16.26 4.81 2.94
N GLU A 432 16.28 5.86 3.76
CA GLU A 432 17.25 5.97 4.86
C GLU A 432 17.00 4.86 5.87
N SER A 433 18.03 4.07 6.18
CA SER A 433 17.92 2.91 7.05
C SER A 433 19.08 2.82 8.05
N LEU A 434 18.77 2.31 9.23
CA LEU A 434 19.70 2.00 10.30
C LEU A 434 20.20 0.57 10.13
N ILE A 435 21.48 0.42 9.83
CA ILE A 435 22.16 -0.88 9.71
C ILE A 435 22.72 -1.25 11.08
N VAL A 436 22.25 -2.36 11.64
CA VAL A 436 22.53 -2.79 13.00
C VAL A 436 23.24 -4.15 13.01
N GLY A 437 24.35 -4.24 13.71
CA GLY A 437 25.11 -5.48 13.91
C GLY A 437 25.86 -5.50 15.25
N SER A 438 26.66 -6.54 15.48
CA SER A 438 27.43 -6.72 16.71
C SER A 438 28.41 -5.56 16.99
N ASN A 439 28.89 -4.90 15.94
CA ASN A 439 29.92 -3.84 16.03
C ASN A 439 29.29 -2.42 16.05
N GLY A 440 28.00 -2.30 16.39
CA GLY A 440 27.31 -1.03 16.47
C GLY A 440 26.26 -0.81 15.39
N MET A 441 25.94 0.45 15.15
CA MET A 441 24.91 0.88 14.18
C MET A 441 25.44 1.99 13.29
N THR A 442 25.01 2.00 12.03
CA THR A 442 25.32 3.06 11.05
C THR A 442 24.11 3.36 10.19
N TRP A 443 23.99 4.58 9.70
CA TRP A 443 22.96 4.98 8.76
C TRP A 443 23.43 4.81 7.32
N SER A 444 22.60 4.23 6.48
CA SER A 444 22.82 4.07 5.05
C SER A 444 21.49 4.08 4.31
N ALA A 445 21.51 4.48 3.05
CA ALA A 445 20.34 4.31 2.19
C ALA A 445 20.30 2.88 1.62
N THR A 446 19.11 2.32 1.50
CA THR A 446 18.92 1.09 0.72
C THR A 446 19.07 1.36 -0.77
N THR A 447 19.47 0.36 -1.54
CA THR A 447 19.66 0.48 -2.98
C THR A 447 18.32 0.70 -3.68
N MET A 448 18.26 1.66 -4.60
CA MET A 448 17.17 1.84 -5.55
C MET A 448 17.58 1.28 -6.92
N ASN A 449 16.77 0.41 -7.47
CA ASN A 449 17.01 -0.16 -8.79
C ASN A 449 16.82 0.88 -9.91
N SER A 450 17.50 0.66 -11.03
CA SER A 450 17.41 1.51 -12.22
C SER A 450 16.14 1.23 -13.03
N ASP A 451 15.81 2.13 -13.96
CA ASP A 451 14.76 1.93 -14.95
C ASP A 451 14.98 0.64 -15.78
N SER A 452 16.21 0.34 -16.18
CA SER A 452 16.53 -0.86 -16.95
C SER A 452 16.38 -2.17 -16.19
N GLN A 453 16.45 -2.15 -14.85
CA GLN A 453 16.17 -3.32 -14.02
C GLN A 453 14.67 -3.53 -13.84
N ASN A 454 13.87 -2.47 -13.92
CA ASN A 454 12.41 -2.48 -13.78
C ASN A 454 11.76 -2.36 -15.16
N ASN A 455 11.84 -3.43 -15.94
CA ASN A 455 11.46 -3.43 -17.34
C ASN A 455 10.21 -4.27 -17.62
N ALA A 456 9.36 -3.77 -18.54
CA ALA A 456 8.31 -4.52 -19.20
C ALA A 456 8.63 -4.63 -20.70
N ASN A 457 9.04 -5.83 -21.15
CA ASN A 457 9.28 -6.10 -22.56
C ASN A 457 8.08 -6.85 -23.14
N ARG A 458 7.40 -6.22 -24.11
CA ARG A 458 6.17 -6.75 -24.71
C ARG A 458 6.36 -6.98 -26.22
N SER A 459 5.96 -8.14 -26.70
CA SER A 459 6.04 -8.45 -28.11
C SER A 459 4.73 -9.07 -28.62
N GLY A 460 4.35 -8.76 -29.85
CA GLY A 460 3.13 -9.27 -30.46
C GLY A 460 3.28 -9.53 -31.95
N LYS A 461 2.72 -10.64 -32.42
CA LYS A 461 2.63 -10.98 -33.84
C LYS A 461 1.16 -11.15 -34.21
N PHE A 462 0.68 -10.27 -35.06
CA PHE A 462 -0.75 -10.18 -35.38
C PHE A 462 -1.01 -10.29 -36.88
N THR A 463 -2.22 -10.72 -37.18
CA THR A 463 -2.84 -10.63 -38.52
C THR A 463 -4.08 -9.75 -38.41
N LEU A 464 -4.22 -8.77 -39.28
CA LEU A 464 -5.41 -7.95 -39.42
C LEU A 464 -6.30 -8.57 -40.50
N ALA A 465 -7.57 -8.75 -40.21
CA ALA A 465 -8.57 -9.19 -41.17
C ALA A 465 -9.23 -7.99 -41.91
N ALA A 466 -9.86 -8.24 -43.04
CA ALA A 466 -10.50 -7.21 -43.86
C ALA A 466 -11.70 -6.52 -43.14
N ASP A 467 -12.29 -7.17 -42.15
CA ASP A 467 -13.35 -6.64 -41.30
C ASP A 467 -12.84 -5.75 -40.17
N GLY A 468 -11.51 -5.57 -40.07
CA GLY A 468 -10.88 -4.78 -39.01
C GLY A 468 -10.58 -5.58 -37.70
N THR A 469 -10.86 -6.87 -37.66
CA THR A 469 -10.49 -7.75 -36.54
C THR A 469 -8.99 -7.97 -36.54
N ILE A 470 -8.33 -7.85 -35.38
CA ILE A 470 -6.94 -8.22 -35.19
C ILE A 470 -6.84 -9.49 -34.32
N GLU A 471 -5.99 -10.43 -34.72
CA GLU A 471 -5.74 -11.66 -33.97
C GLU A 471 -4.25 -12.00 -33.99
N GLY A 472 -3.73 -12.51 -32.86
CA GLY A 472 -2.33 -12.87 -32.79
C GLY A 472 -1.89 -13.42 -31.44
N GLU A 473 -0.59 -13.60 -31.32
CA GLU A 473 0.06 -14.05 -30.09
C GLU A 473 0.86 -12.90 -29.49
N ILE A 474 0.78 -12.77 -28.17
CA ILE A 474 1.56 -11.82 -27.39
C ILE A 474 2.41 -12.53 -26.36
N ARG A 475 3.57 -11.94 -26.10
CA ARG A 475 4.47 -12.32 -25.01
C ARG A 475 4.86 -11.07 -24.25
N MET A 476 4.71 -11.11 -22.93
CA MET A 476 5.06 -10.02 -22.02
C MET A 476 6.05 -10.57 -20.99
N LEU A 477 7.22 -9.96 -20.89
CA LEU A 477 8.28 -10.29 -19.95
C LEU A 477 8.45 -9.11 -18.98
N PHE A 478 8.44 -9.41 -17.69
CA PHE A 478 8.58 -8.44 -16.63
C PHE A 478 9.81 -8.75 -15.76
N THR A 479 10.58 -7.71 -15.43
CA THR A 479 11.71 -7.77 -14.51
C THR A 479 11.57 -6.74 -13.39
N GLY A 480 12.38 -6.87 -12.36
CA GLY A 480 12.43 -5.92 -11.25
C GLY A 480 11.09 -5.71 -10.58
N GLN A 481 10.75 -4.48 -10.25
CA GLN A 481 9.49 -4.11 -9.56
C GLN A 481 8.24 -4.50 -10.37
N GLU A 482 8.34 -4.44 -11.70
CA GLU A 482 7.27 -4.89 -12.60
C GLU A 482 6.97 -6.39 -12.44
N SER A 483 8.00 -7.21 -12.22
CA SER A 483 7.87 -8.63 -11.92
C SER A 483 7.42 -8.88 -10.48
N ILE A 484 8.05 -8.21 -9.49
CA ILE A 484 7.81 -8.42 -8.07
C ILE A 484 6.33 -8.21 -7.73
N THR A 485 5.75 -7.08 -8.13
CA THR A 485 4.35 -6.73 -7.83
C THR A 485 3.37 -7.77 -8.38
N ARG A 486 3.61 -8.23 -9.63
CA ARG A 486 2.77 -9.25 -10.28
C ARG A 486 2.92 -10.62 -9.63
N LYS A 487 4.15 -11.06 -9.35
CA LYS A 487 4.41 -12.33 -8.66
C LYS A 487 3.74 -12.36 -7.28
N GLN A 488 3.86 -11.31 -6.48
CA GLN A 488 3.21 -11.19 -5.18
C GLN A 488 1.68 -11.36 -5.27
N SER A 489 1.08 -10.83 -6.33
CA SER A 489 -0.36 -10.97 -6.59
C SER A 489 -0.79 -12.37 -7.02
N LEU A 490 0.13 -13.16 -7.60
CA LEU A 490 -0.15 -14.45 -8.22
C LEU A 490 0.24 -15.67 -7.38
N LEU A 491 1.26 -15.56 -6.51
CA LEU A 491 1.86 -16.71 -5.82
C LEU A 491 0.86 -17.58 -5.07
N LYS A 492 -0.14 -16.98 -4.43
CA LYS A 492 -1.16 -17.71 -3.64
C LYS A 492 -2.40 -18.13 -4.42
N LYS A 493 -2.47 -17.76 -5.68
CA LYS A 493 -3.64 -18.04 -6.53
C LYS A 493 -3.52 -19.43 -7.17
N SER A 494 -4.66 -20.10 -7.33
CA SER A 494 -4.78 -21.29 -8.16
C SER A 494 -4.50 -20.95 -9.62
N GLN A 495 -4.26 -21.97 -10.45
CA GLN A 495 -4.01 -21.77 -11.88
C GLN A 495 -5.15 -21.00 -12.56
N ALA A 496 -6.39 -21.35 -12.28
CA ALA A 496 -7.56 -20.64 -12.84
C ALA A 496 -7.64 -19.17 -12.40
N GLU A 497 -7.36 -18.87 -11.14
CA GLU A 497 -7.32 -17.50 -10.62
C GLU A 497 -6.15 -16.70 -11.20
N ARG A 498 -5.02 -17.33 -11.50
CA ARG A 498 -3.86 -16.71 -12.16
C ARG A 498 -4.22 -16.30 -13.58
N GLU A 499 -4.88 -17.19 -14.33
CA GLU A 499 -5.34 -16.90 -15.69
C GLU A 499 -6.38 -15.78 -15.70
N GLU A 500 -7.32 -15.80 -14.76
CA GLU A 500 -8.33 -14.75 -14.64
C GLU A 500 -7.70 -13.39 -14.28
N TYR A 501 -6.71 -13.36 -13.38
CA TYR A 501 -5.96 -12.15 -13.07
C TYR A 501 -5.30 -11.53 -14.32
N VAL A 502 -4.69 -12.36 -15.18
CA VAL A 502 -4.09 -11.89 -16.43
C VAL A 502 -5.16 -11.38 -17.39
N LYS A 503 -6.30 -12.08 -17.54
CA LYS A 503 -7.42 -11.64 -18.36
C LYS A 503 -7.98 -10.30 -17.89
N GLU A 504 -8.27 -10.17 -16.59
CA GLU A 504 -8.81 -8.94 -16.01
C GLU A 504 -7.86 -7.76 -16.20
N SER A 505 -6.54 -7.97 -16.04
CA SER A 505 -5.53 -6.93 -16.24
C SER A 505 -5.53 -6.35 -17.66
N LEU A 506 -5.85 -7.16 -18.66
CA LEU A 506 -5.96 -6.75 -20.06
C LEU A 506 -7.38 -6.23 -20.39
N LYS A 507 -8.43 -6.90 -19.93
CA LYS A 507 -9.83 -6.53 -20.20
C LYS A 507 -10.25 -5.20 -19.58
N SER A 508 -9.58 -4.75 -18.52
CA SER A 508 -9.82 -3.41 -17.96
C SER A 508 -9.71 -2.30 -19.01
N ARG A 509 -8.95 -2.55 -20.06
CA ARG A 509 -8.68 -1.64 -21.18
C ARG A 509 -9.22 -2.19 -22.51
N LEU A 510 -9.04 -3.48 -22.77
CA LEU A 510 -9.46 -4.18 -23.98
C LEU A 510 -10.80 -4.88 -23.74
N THR A 511 -11.88 -4.12 -23.57
CA THR A 511 -13.19 -4.65 -23.11
C THR A 511 -13.80 -5.69 -24.05
N THR A 512 -13.55 -5.60 -25.36
CA THR A 512 -14.06 -6.52 -26.39
C THR A 512 -13.09 -7.66 -26.72
N ALA A 513 -11.92 -7.70 -26.08
CA ALA A 513 -10.90 -8.70 -26.40
C ALA A 513 -11.28 -10.10 -25.94
N GLU A 514 -11.06 -11.07 -26.81
CA GLU A 514 -11.09 -12.48 -26.53
C GLU A 514 -9.65 -12.95 -26.22
N ILE A 515 -9.45 -13.48 -25.00
CA ILE A 515 -8.13 -13.86 -24.49
C ILE A 515 -8.12 -15.36 -24.18
N SER A 516 -7.20 -16.08 -24.77
CA SER A 516 -7.09 -17.55 -24.64
C SER A 516 -5.64 -18.02 -24.57
N ASN A 517 -5.44 -19.31 -24.28
CA ASN A 517 -4.14 -19.98 -24.25
C ASN A 517 -3.11 -19.26 -23.36
N ILE A 518 -3.54 -18.83 -22.16
CA ILE A 518 -2.67 -18.13 -21.22
C ILE A 518 -1.67 -19.12 -20.63
N THR A 519 -0.39 -18.76 -20.70
CA THR A 519 0.67 -19.44 -19.96
C THR A 519 1.45 -18.43 -19.11
N ILE A 520 1.80 -18.84 -17.90
CA ILE A 520 2.54 -18.03 -16.94
C ILE A 520 3.79 -18.82 -16.55
N SER A 521 4.97 -18.25 -16.75
CA SER A 521 6.24 -18.87 -16.37
C SER A 521 7.13 -17.92 -15.57
N GLY A 522 8.09 -18.47 -14.85
CA GLY A 522 9.00 -17.72 -13.98
C GLY A 522 8.37 -17.24 -12.68
N LEU A 523 7.17 -17.72 -12.30
CA LEU A 523 6.47 -17.28 -11.10
C LEU A 523 7.15 -17.76 -9.81
N GLU A 524 7.57 -19.01 -9.77
CA GLU A 524 8.05 -19.69 -8.56
C GLU A 524 9.54 -19.42 -8.25
N ASP A 525 10.30 -18.91 -9.21
CA ASP A 525 11.71 -18.51 -9.02
C ASP A 525 11.83 -16.99 -9.07
N SER A 526 12.21 -16.37 -7.95
CA SER A 526 12.38 -14.92 -7.86
C SER A 526 13.42 -14.36 -8.81
N ALA A 527 14.46 -15.14 -9.15
CA ALA A 527 15.53 -14.73 -10.05
C ALA A 527 15.13 -14.73 -11.54
N GLN A 528 14.07 -15.45 -11.90
CA GLN A 528 13.58 -15.49 -13.27
C GLN A 528 12.62 -14.35 -13.58
N PRO A 529 12.63 -13.82 -14.82
CA PRO A 529 11.58 -12.90 -15.25
C PRO A 529 10.20 -13.57 -15.18
N LEU A 530 9.18 -12.77 -14.88
CA LEU A 530 7.79 -13.25 -15.03
C LEU A 530 7.37 -13.08 -16.48
N ILE A 531 6.87 -14.14 -17.09
CA ILE A 531 6.50 -14.15 -18.50
C ILE A 531 5.03 -14.58 -18.65
N TYR A 532 4.24 -13.78 -19.39
CA TYR A 532 2.93 -14.16 -19.89
C TYR A 532 3.01 -14.40 -21.39
N THR A 533 2.40 -15.49 -21.84
CA THR A 533 2.16 -15.76 -23.28
C THR A 533 0.68 -16.10 -23.44
N LEU A 534 0.03 -15.51 -24.45
CA LEU A 534 -1.39 -15.73 -24.67
C LEU A 534 -1.79 -15.40 -26.13
N LYS A 535 -2.96 -15.87 -26.53
CA LYS A 535 -3.61 -15.46 -27.78
C LYS A 535 -4.62 -14.34 -27.51
N LEU A 536 -4.59 -13.33 -28.36
CA LEU A 536 -5.45 -12.17 -28.29
C LEU A 536 -6.20 -12.01 -29.61
N ARG A 537 -7.53 -11.81 -29.54
CA ARG A 537 -8.37 -11.44 -30.67
C ARG A 537 -9.21 -10.22 -30.26
N ILE A 538 -9.17 -9.17 -31.06
CA ILE A 538 -9.96 -7.95 -30.82
C ILE A 538 -10.83 -7.67 -32.04
N PRO A 539 -12.13 -7.94 -31.97
CA PRO A 539 -13.08 -7.55 -33.04
C PRO A 539 -13.14 -6.03 -33.18
N ASN A 540 -13.30 -5.56 -34.44
CA ASN A 540 -13.39 -4.13 -34.77
C ASN A 540 -12.20 -3.30 -34.23
N TYR A 541 -11.01 -3.88 -34.18
CA TYR A 541 -9.78 -3.19 -33.74
C TYR A 541 -9.45 -2.01 -34.67
N ALA A 542 -9.45 -2.25 -36.00
CA ALA A 542 -9.30 -1.20 -36.97
C ALA A 542 -10.66 -0.63 -37.37
N SER A 543 -10.83 0.68 -37.29
CA SER A 543 -12.07 1.35 -37.71
C SER A 543 -12.10 1.57 -39.22
N LYS A 544 -13.21 1.21 -39.89
CA LYS A 544 -13.37 1.34 -41.34
C LYS A 544 -14.17 2.58 -41.69
N THR A 545 -13.65 3.38 -42.64
CA THR A 545 -14.36 4.52 -43.23
C THR A 545 -14.18 4.49 -44.76
N GLY A 546 -15.21 4.12 -45.48
CA GLY A 546 -15.14 3.93 -46.93
C GLY A 546 -14.15 2.84 -47.33
N LYS A 547 -13.11 3.19 -48.12
CA LYS A 547 -12.03 2.29 -48.53
C LYS A 547 -10.83 2.28 -47.59
N ARG A 548 -10.86 3.01 -46.47
CA ARG A 548 -9.74 3.13 -45.50
C ARG A 548 -10.02 2.39 -44.21
N LEU A 549 -8.98 1.74 -43.68
CA LEU A 549 -8.94 1.24 -42.33
C LEU A 549 -7.92 2.08 -41.51
N PHE A 550 -8.36 2.49 -40.35
CA PHE A 550 -7.52 3.22 -39.39
C PHE A 550 -7.03 2.27 -38.30
N ILE A 551 -5.72 2.10 -38.23
CA ILE A 551 -5.05 1.10 -37.39
C ILE A 551 -4.19 1.85 -36.37
N GLN A 552 -4.32 1.55 -35.08
CA GLN A 552 -3.37 1.96 -34.03
C GLN A 552 -2.29 0.87 -33.93
N PRO A 553 -1.02 1.10 -34.33
CA PRO A 553 -0.01 0.04 -34.31
C PRO A 553 0.35 -0.47 -32.91
N ASN A 554 0.25 0.40 -31.89
CA ASN A 554 0.50 0.03 -30.50
C ASN A 554 -0.70 -0.72 -29.89
N VAL A 555 -0.77 -2.03 -30.12
CA VAL A 555 -1.82 -2.91 -29.56
C VAL A 555 -1.78 -2.92 -28.02
N PHE A 556 -0.59 -2.76 -27.43
CA PHE A 556 -0.43 -2.76 -25.98
C PHE A 556 -1.00 -1.52 -25.29
N GLU A 557 -1.21 -0.44 -26.00
CA GLU A 557 -1.82 0.79 -25.47
C GLU A 557 -3.20 1.10 -26.12
N PHE A 558 -3.76 0.15 -26.89
CA PHE A 558 -5.10 0.30 -27.44
C PHE A 558 -6.14 0.42 -26.32
N GLY A 559 -6.99 1.45 -26.42
CA GLY A 559 -8.01 1.74 -25.40
C GLY A 559 -7.47 2.36 -24.10
N SER A 560 -6.18 2.73 -24.03
CA SER A 560 -5.63 3.45 -22.87
C SER A 560 -6.20 4.86 -22.76
N SER A 561 -6.38 5.34 -21.53
CA SER A 561 -6.77 6.71 -21.24
C SER A 561 -5.55 7.53 -20.80
N ALA A 562 -5.61 8.85 -21.02
CA ALA A 562 -4.58 9.74 -20.50
C ALA A 562 -4.38 9.57 -18.98
N VAL A 563 -3.13 9.53 -18.54
CA VAL A 563 -2.75 9.28 -17.13
C VAL A 563 -3.29 10.39 -16.22
N PHE A 564 -3.30 11.62 -16.70
CA PHE A 564 -3.74 12.79 -15.95
C PHE A 564 -4.92 13.46 -16.67
N SER A 565 -6.13 13.35 -16.10
CA SER A 565 -7.35 13.96 -16.66
C SER A 565 -7.58 15.40 -16.17
N ALA A 566 -7.24 15.70 -14.91
CA ALA A 566 -7.47 17.02 -14.32
C ALA A 566 -6.52 18.08 -14.89
N SER A 567 -6.99 19.32 -15.08
CA SER A 567 -6.16 20.44 -15.54
C SER A 567 -5.29 21.05 -14.43
N THR A 568 -5.73 20.93 -13.19
CA THR A 568 -5.04 21.44 -11.99
C THR A 568 -4.92 20.33 -10.96
N ARG A 569 -3.99 20.53 -10.01
CA ARG A 569 -3.70 19.57 -8.96
C ARG A 569 -3.33 20.29 -7.66
N ARG A 570 -3.76 19.72 -6.54
CA ARG A 570 -3.45 20.24 -5.20
C ARG A 570 -2.15 19.64 -4.66
N PHE A 571 -1.95 18.34 -4.85
CA PHE A 571 -0.86 17.58 -4.24
C PHE A 571 0.26 17.24 -5.23
N PRO A 572 1.50 16.99 -4.77
CA PRO A 572 2.59 16.48 -5.59
C PRO A 572 2.23 15.17 -6.29
N VAL A 573 2.96 14.86 -7.36
CA VAL A 573 2.90 13.56 -8.07
C VAL A 573 4.06 12.70 -7.62
N PHE A 574 3.80 11.46 -7.23
CA PHE A 574 4.82 10.50 -6.82
C PHE A 574 4.73 9.22 -7.64
N PHE A 575 5.83 8.84 -8.27
CA PHE A 575 5.98 7.56 -8.93
C PHE A 575 6.79 6.61 -8.04
N PRO A 576 6.38 5.34 -7.86
CA PRO A 576 6.99 4.45 -6.87
C PRO A 576 8.43 4.06 -7.19
N TYR A 577 8.78 3.90 -8.47
CA TYR A 577 10.11 3.46 -8.93
C TYR A 577 10.39 3.91 -10.37
N PRO A 578 11.67 4.00 -10.79
CA PRO A 578 12.04 4.19 -12.18
C PRO A 578 11.66 2.96 -13.00
N ARG A 579 11.21 3.14 -14.25
CA ARG A 579 10.80 2.02 -15.10
C ARG A 579 11.13 2.24 -16.56
N SER A 580 11.18 1.13 -17.30
CA SER A 580 11.29 1.14 -18.76
C SER A 580 10.30 0.15 -19.39
N GLU A 581 9.94 0.42 -20.63
CA GLU A 581 9.08 -0.43 -21.45
C GLU A 581 9.67 -0.55 -22.84
N SER A 582 9.63 -1.75 -23.43
CA SER A 582 10.06 -2.00 -24.80
C SER A 582 9.01 -2.82 -25.52
N ASP A 583 8.47 -2.29 -26.61
CA ASP A 583 7.44 -2.95 -27.40
C ASP A 583 7.96 -3.31 -28.79
N THR A 584 7.62 -4.51 -29.25
CA THR A 584 7.88 -4.96 -30.62
C THR A 584 6.63 -5.64 -31.17
N ILE A 585 6.01 -5.02 -32.16
CA ILE A 585 4.75 -5.49 -32.74
C ILE A 585 4.92 -5.65 -34.24
N SER A 586 4.41 -6.75 -34.79
CA SER A 586 4.22 -6.95 -36.22
C SER A 586 2.75 -7.21 -36.54
N ILE A 587 2.20 -6.46 -37.51
CA ILE A 587 0.81 -6.61 -37.94
C ILE A 587 0.81 -6.91 -39.44
N LYS A 588 0.49 -8.15 -39.81
CA LYS A 588 0.34 -8.55 -41.21
C LYS A 588 -0.99 -8.08 -41.72
N LEU A 589 -0.97 -7.33 -42.84
CA LEU A 589 -2.18 -6.84 -43.51
C LEU A 589 -2.69 -7.88 -44.49
N PRO A 590 -4.02 -7.93 -44.75
CA PRO A 590 -4.58 -8.77 -45.80
C PRO A 590 -4.11 -8.25 -47.19
N PRO A 591 -4.07 -9.13 -48.20
CA PRO A 591 -3.49 -8.80 -49.53
C PRO A 591 -4.15 -7.59 -50.25
N GLU A 592 -5.44 -7.36 -49.97
CA GLU A 592 -6.23 -6.27 -50.52
C GLU A 592 -5.94 -4.90 -49.90
N LEU A 593 -5.20 -4.83 -48.81
CA LEU A 593 -4.84 -3.58 -48.15
C LEU A 593 -3.37 -3.21 -48.41
N THR A 594 -3.11 -1.93 -48.48
CA THR A 594 -1.75 -1.36 -48.55
C THR A 594 -1.66 -0.09 -47.69
N ILE A 595 -0.48 0.30 -47.33
CA ILE A 595 -0.21 1.57 -46.67
C ILE A 595 0.32 2.56 -47.69
N ASP A 596 -0.36 3.72 -47.84
CA ASP A 596 0.02 4.76 -48.79
C ASP A 596 1.22 5.58 -48.27
N ALA A 597 1.12 6.00 -47.01
CA ALA A 597 2.17 6.72 -46.29
C ALA A 597 2.21 6.29 -44.84
N ILE A 598 3.39 6.22 -44.27
CA ILE A 598 3.60 5.90 -42.87
C ILE A 598 4.61 6.87 -42.30
N ASP A 599 4.31 7.41 -41.15
CA ASP A 599 5.20 8.25 -40.37
C ASP A 599 5.28 7.75 -38.92
N SER A 600 6.40 7.98 -38.30
CA SER A 600 6.57 7.73 -36.87
C SER A 600 6.36 9.04 -36.13
N PRO A 601 5.62 9.03 -35.00
CA PRO A 601 5.49 10.20 -34.17
C PRO A 601 6.86 10.67 -33.66
N PRO A 602 7.06 11.98 -33.44
CA PRO A 602 8.32 12.50 -32.93
C PRO A 602 8.60 11.97 -31.51
N ALA A 603 9.87 11.68 -31.23
CA ALA A 603 10.28 11.24 -29.92
C ALA A 603 10.07 12.35 -28.87
N VAL A 604 9.52 11.96 -27.72
CA VAL A 604 9.34 12.83 -26.57
C VAL A 604 10.51 12.59 -25.58
N ARG A 605 11.22 13.65 -25.20
CA ARG A 605 12.36 13.54 -24.28
C ARG A 605 12.38 14.71 -23.30
N SER A 606 12.73 14.42 -22.04
CA SER A 606 13.05 15.49 -21.09
C SER A 606 14.43 16.07 -21.36
N ALA A 607 14.64 17.34 -21.00
CA ALA A 607 15.92 18.04 -21.22
C ALA A 607 17.10 17.37 -20.47
N ASP A 608 16.83 16.76 -19.32
CA ASP A 608 17.83 16.06 -18.49
C ASP A 608 17.99 14.57 -18.87
N ALA A 609 17.37 14.13 -19.97
CA ALA A 609 17.36 12.75 -20.43
C ALA A 609 16.89 11.72 -19.39
N SER A 610 16.12 12.15 -18.38
CA SER A 610 15.56 11.25 -17.35
C SER A 610 14.30 10.53 -17.82
N VAL A 611 13.68 11.02 -18.89
CA VAL A 611 12.45 10.48 -19.49
C VAL A 611 12.60 10.49 -21.01
N SER A 612 12.17 9.41 -21.65
CA SER A 612 12.09 9.32 -23.11
C SER A 612 10.97 8.38 -23.52
N ASP A 613 10.32 8.73 -24.63
CA ASP A 613 9.42 7.85 -25.37
C ASP A 613 9.74 8.00 -26.86
N SER A 614 10.15 6.92 -27.49
CA SER A 614 10.51 6.91 -28.91
C SER A 614 9.84 5.74 -29.62
N VAL A 615 9.18 6.05 -30.74
CA VAL A 615 8.44 5.10 -31.55
C VAL A 615 9.00 5.09 -32.97
N SER A 616 9.13 3.90 -33.52
CA SER A 616 9.41 3.69 -34.95
C SER A 616 8.33 2.81 -35.56
N ILE A 617 7.77 3.27 -36.68
CA ILE A 617 6.76 2.55 -37.45
C ILE A 617 7.28 2.39 -38.88
N VAL A 618 7.39 1.17 -39.37
CA VAL A 618 7.88 0.84 -40.71
C VAL A 618 6.92 -0.10 -41.41
N PHE A 619 6.65 0.13 -42.68
CA PHE A 619 5.87 -0.78 -43.50
C PHE A 619 6.80 -1.62 -44.37
N ASP A 620 6.85 -2.90 -44.13
CA ASP A 620 7.54 -3.89 -44.96
C ASP A 620 6.63 -4.29 -46.12
N LYS A 621 6.92 -3.71 -47.31
CA LYS A 621 6.13 -3.91 -48.50
C LYS A 621 6.20 -5.36 -49.01
N ALA A 622 7.32 -6.04 -48.83
CA ALA A 622 7.51 -7.40 -49.31
C ALA A 622 6.64 -8.40 -48.53
N GLU A 623 6.53 -8.20 -47.24
CA GLU A 623 5.75 -9.05 -46.36
C GLU A 623 4.32 -8.51 -46.10
N ASN A 624 3.99 -7.34 -46.64
CA ASN A 624 2.72 -6.60 -46.37
C ASN A 624 2.46 -6.44 -44.88
N THR A 625 3.50 -6.05 -44.11
CA THR A 625 3.51 -6.08 -42.64
C THR A 625 3.93 -4.72 -42.06
N ILE A 626 3.14 -4.21 -41.11
CA ILE A 626 3.52 -3.05 -40.29
C ILE A 626 4.43 -3.59 -39.16
N ARG A 627 5.60 -2.98 -38.99
CA ARG A 627 6.50 -3.20 -37.87
C ARG A 627 6.50 -1.97 -36.99
N TYR A 628 6.20 -2.15 -35.71
CA TYR A 628 6.15 -1.12 -34.69
C TYR A 628 7.17 -1.47 -33.59
N THR A 629 7.98 -0.50 -33.19
CA THR A 629 8.82 -0.59 -31.99
C THR A 629 8.67 0.66 -31.13
N ARG A 630 8.71 0.48 -29.81
CA ARG A 630 8.67 1.55 -28.83
C ARG A 630 9.70 1.30 -27.75
N ASP A 631 10.46 2.33 -27.41
CA ASP A 631 11.36 2.35 -26.27
C ASP A 631 10.98 3.52 -25.36
N PHE A 632 10.55 3.18 -24.16
CA PHE A 632 10.15 4.13 -23.12
C PHE A 632 10.96 3.93 -21.86
N TYR A 633 11.36 5.03 -21.22
CA TYR A 633 11.86 5.02 -19.86
C TYR A 633 11.45 6.27 -19.10
N PHE A 634 11.28 6.11 -17.77
CA PHE A 634 10.88 7.18 -16.86
C PHE A 634 11.65 7.09 -15.54
N GLY A 635 12.12 8.24 -15.04
CA GLY A 635 12.80 8.36 -13.75
C GLY A 635 14.24 7.83 -13.74
N ARG A 636 14.95 7.80 -14.88
CA ARG A 636 16.34 7.34 -14.99
C ARG A 636 17.30 8.07 -14.03
N ASN A 637 17.06 9.35 -13.76
CA ASN A 637 17.80 10.14 -12.78
C ASN A 637 17.29 9.94 -11.33
N ARG A 638 16.34 9.00 -11.09
CA ARG A 638 15.69 8.72 -9.81
C ARG A 638 14.84 9.86 -9.26
N LYS A 639 14.51 10.88 -10.06
CA LYS A 639 13.52 11.88 -9.70
C LYS A 639 12.13 11.32 -9.92
N LEU A 640 11.43 11.03 -8.81
CA LEU A 640 10.14 10.36 -8.81
C LEU A 640 9.03 11.19 -8.11
N LEU A 641 9.41 12.27 -7.44
CA LEU A 641 8.52 13.22 -6.79
C LEU A 641 8.54 14.54 -7.54
N PHE A 642 7.36 15.04 -7.91
CA PHE A 642 7.15 16.28 -8.64
C PHE A 642 6.16 17.16 -7.88
N ASP A 643 6.58 18.38 -7.55
CA ASP A 643 5.71 19.34 -6.86
C ASP A 643 4.49 19.70 -7.70
N SER A 644 3.40 20.13 -7.05
CA SER A 644 2.18 20.54 -7.74
C SER A 644 2.41 21.69 -8.74
N SER A 645 3.40 22.56 -8.51
CA SER A 645 3.84 23.60 -9.46
C SER A 645 4.43 23.06 -10.77
N GLN A 646 4.94 21.82 -10.77
CA GLN A 646 5.49 21.14 -11.94
C GLN A 646 4.42 20.33 -12.71
N TYR A 647 3.21 20.27 -12.17
CA TYR A 647 2.15 19.41 -12.69
C TYR A 647 1.79 19.72 -14.15
N ALA A 648 1.68 20.99 -14.52
CA ALA A 648 1.30 21.38 -15.89
C ALA A 648 2.30 20.83 -16.93
N SER A 649 3.60 20.96 -16.67
CA SER A 649 4.65 20.44 -17.56
C SER A 649 4.69 18.90 -17.57
N LEU A 650 4.49 18.27 -16.39
CA LEU A 650 4.42 16.81 -16.29
C LEU A 650 3.19 16.26 -17.06
N LYS A 651 2.03 16.88 -16.88
CA LYS A 651 0.82 16.51 -17.63
C LYS A 651 1.03 16.64 -19.13
N GLN A 652 1.55 17.76 -19.60
CA GLN A 652 1.84 17.97 -21.01
C GLN A 652 2.74 16.86 -21.59
N MET A 653 3.75 16.45 -20.86
CA MET A 653 4.65 15.35 -21.27
C MET A 653 3.89 14.02 -21.34
N PHE A 654 3.04 13.68 -20.36
CA PHE A 654 2.23 12.47 -20.38
C PHE A 654 1.12 12.50 -21.44
N ASP A 655 0.57 13.68 -21.75
CA ASP A 655 -0.37 13.85 -22.88
C ASP A 655 0.33 13.61 -24.23
N MET A 656 1.62 14.01 -24.37
CA MET A 656 2.43 13.68 -25.55
C MET A 656 2.70 12.17 -25.65
N PHE A 657 3.02 11.46 -24.54
CA PHE A 657 3.13 10.00 -24.55
C PHE A 657 1.84 9.36 -25.01
N HIS A 658 0.72 9.77 -24.42
CA HIS A 658 -0.59 9.24 -24.80
C HIS A 658 -0.89 9.47 -26.29
N LYS A 659 -0.57 10.65 -26.84
CA LYS A 659 -0.71 10.95 -28.26
C LYS A 659 0.19 10.06 -29.13
N THR A 660 1.42 9.80 -28.70
CA THR A 660 2.35 8.88 -29.36
C THR A 660 1.84 7.45 -29.34
N ASP A 661 1.36 6.97 -28.20
CA ASP A 661 0.83 5.62 -28.00
C ASP A 661 -0.47 5.37 -28.77
N THR A 662 -1.30 6.40 -28.96
CA THR A 662 -2.57 6.34 -29.69
C THR A 662 -2.46 6.78 -31.14
N HIS A 663 -1.23 6.90 -31.67
CA HIS A 663 -1.00 7.25 -33.09
C HIS A 663 -1.67 6.23 -34.02
N VAL A 664 -2.34 6.73 -35.07
CA VAL A 664 -3.14 5.94 -36.01
C VAL A 664 -2.57 6.09 -37.41
N ILE A 665 -2.42 4.99 -38.12
CA ILE A 665 -2.07 4.94 -39.54
C ILE A 665 -3.26 4.50 -40.41
N ALA A 666 -3.26 4.90 -41.67
CA ALA A 666 -4.29 4.56 -42.62
C ALA A 666 -3.81 3.49 -43.59
N ALA A 667 -4.59 2.41 -43.69
CA ALA A 667 -4.46 1.42 -44.76
C ALA A 667 -5.59 1.63 -45.78
N THR A 668 -5.26 1.54 -47.07
CA THR A 668 -6.20 1.76 -48.15
C THR A 668 -6.46 0.45 -48.94
N GLN A 669 -7.71 0.20 -49.33
CA GLN A 669 -8.06 -0.94 -50.17
C GLN A 669 -7.54 -0.68 -51.59
N LYS A 670 -6.78 -1.66 -52.11
CA LYS A 670 -6.24 -1.65 -53.49
C LYS A 670 -7.31 -1.61 -54.55
#